data_873b33e32b4c2a487d8ffe23a1ad723d
#
_entry.id   873b33e32b4c2a487d8ffe23a1ad723d
#
_cell.length_a   1.000
_cell.length_b   1.000
_cell.length_c   1.000
_cell.angle_alpha   90.00
_cell.angle_beta   90.00
_cell.angle_gamma   90.00
#
_symmetry.space_group_name_H-M   'P 1'
#
loop_
_entity.id
_entity.type
_entity.pdbx_description
1 polymer ?
#
loop_
_entity_poly.entity_id
_entity_poly.type
_entity_poly.pdbx_seq_one_letter_code
_entity_poly.pdbx_strand_id
1 'polypeptide(L)'
;MINVDLQQLIQALDAETRRDLERSAERCVARGGSKILVEDLMLGLLERPNGLLSRALQDADVDAGELSAALQSRVEHSASRNPVFAPELVQWLQDALLVANLELGQTQVEDAALILALLRNPMRYAGSRYQPLLAKLNIDRLKEFALSQKEQPAANGKPAAQGESLLQRFTHNLTQQARDGKLDPVLCRDGAIRQMVDILARRRKNNPIVVGEAGVGKTAIVEGLASRIAAGEVPQVLKGVELLSLDMGLLQAGASVKGEFERRLKGVIDEVKASPKPIILFIDEAHTLIGAGGNAGGSDAANLLKPALARGELRTIAATTWAEYKKYFEKDPALARRFQPVQLHEPTVSEAVTILRGLAQVYEKSHGIYLRDDAVVSAAELSARYLAGRQLPDKAVDVLDTACARVRISLAAAPESLERLRGELAEGGRQRQALRRDAEAGLLIDHEALEALEARLDEAEDEMVALETLWTEQKQLAERLLELRQQLAKAREAAAVEPTVSVEEDAEGTVIETIAAEVEEGQSVEALEAQLNETHSALTAAQVKERLVSFEVCPRLVAEVISAWTGVPLAQLAREHNAKVASFATDLRTRIRGQEQAVHALDRSMRATAAGLNKPDAPVGVFLLVGPSGVGKTETALALADLLYGGDRFITTINMSEFQEKHTVSRLIGAPPGYVGYGEGGMLTEAVRQKPYSVVLLDEVEKADPDVLNLFYQIFDKGVANDGEGREIDFRNTLILMTSNLGSDKISDLCENGARPTAEVLEETIRPVLSKHFKPALLARMKVVPYYPVGGPVLRELIEIKLGRLGERLNRRQLDFSWCQNLVDHLSERCTQSDSGARLIDHLLDQHVLPLVADRLLDAMATGENLKRVHATLDGESSVTCEFA
;
A
#
# COMPACT_ATOMS: atom_id res chain seq x y z
N MET A 1 5.12 -9.99 -29.46
CA MET A 1 6.23 -9.04 -29.68
C MET A 1 6.24 -8.11 -28.48
N ILE A 2 7.29 -8.10 -27.71
CA ILE A 2 7.47 -7.20 -26.56
C ILE A 2 7.78 -5.83 -27.18
N ASN A 3 6.85 -4.89 -27.01
CA ASN A 3 7.02 -3.51 -27.45
C ASN A 3 7.95 -2.81 -26.42
N VAL A 4 9.26 -2.90 -26.61
CA VAL A 4 10.24 -2.18 -25.79
C VAL A 4 10.38 -0.78 -26.38
N ASP A 5 10.21 0.23 -25.55
CA ASP A 5 10.37 1.62 -25.94
C ASP A 5 11.81 1.89 -26.40
N LEU A 6 11.97 2.64 -27.51
CA LEU A 6 13.25 2.97 -28.11
C LEU A 6 14.20 3.68 -27.12
N GLN A 7 13.65 4.50 -26.24
CA GLN A 7 14.42 5.18 -25.18
C GLN A 7 15.01 4.17 -24.17
N GLN A 8 14.24 3.16 -23.80
CA GLN A 8 14.73 2.10 -22.90
C GLN A 8 15.81 1.24 -23.57
N LEU A 9 15.68 0.97 -24.88
CA LEU A 9 16.73 0.26 -25.63
C LEU A 9 18.04 1.03 -25.67
N ILE A 10 18.00 2.35 -25.92
CA ILE A 10 19.19 3.20 -25.93
C ILE A 10 19.81 3.30 -24.51
N GLN A 11 19.02 3.32 -23.46
CA GLN A 11 19.52 3.31 -22.08
C GLN A 11 20.18 1.99 -21.69
N ALA A 12 19.75 0.90 -22.27
CA ALA A 12 20.31 -0.44 -22.04
C ALA A 12 21.66 -0.67 -22.75
N LEU A 13 22.09 0.21 -23.67
CA LEU A 13 23.39 0.13 -24.30
C LEU A 13 24.52 0.58 -23.36
N ASP A 14 25.67 -0.08 -23.42
CA ASP A 14 26.88 0.39 -22.76
C ASP A 14 27.36 1.74 -23.32
N ALA A 15 28.28 2.40 -22.62
CA ALA A 15 28.73 3.75 -22.99
C ALA A 15 29.44 3.80 -24.36
N GLU A 16 30.16 2.75 -24.76
CA GLU A 16 30.86 2.66 -26.04
C GLU A 16 29.90 2.41 -27.18
N THR A 17 28.98 1.46 -27.01
CA THR A 17 27.96 1.13 -28.03
C THR A 17 26.99 2.31 -28.26
N ARG A 18 26.70 3.10 -27.21
CA ARG A 18 25.90 4.31 -27.36
C ARG A 18 26.61 5.38 -28.20
N ARG A 19 27.91 5.57 -27.99
CA ARG A 19 28.74 6.47 -28.83
C ARG A 19 28.81 6.01 -30.29
N ASP A 20 28.90 4.69 -30.53
CA ASP A 20 28.90 4.17 -31.89
C ASP A 20 27.53 4.35 -32.57
N LEU A 21 26.45 4.26 -31.82
CA LEU A 21 25.11 4.56 -32.33
C LEU A 21 24.96 6.06 -32.70
N GLU A 22 25.52 6.96 -31.88
CA GLU A 22 25.55 8.40 -32.15
C GLU A 22 26.40 8.68 -33.43
N ARG A 23 27.58 8.08 -33.55
CA ARG A 23 28.42 8.19 -34.77
C ARG A 23 27.72 7.57 -36.01
N SER A 24 26.91 6.58 -35.83
CA SER A 24 26.10 5.97 -36.90
C SER A 24 25.05 6.96 -37.43
N ALA A 25 24.49 7.80 -36.57
CA ALA A 25 23.61 8.88 -36.96
C ALA A 25 24.36 9.97 -37.74
N GLU A 26 25.57 10.36 -37.31
CA GLU A 26 26.45 11.31 -38.04
C GLU A 26 26.82 10.75 -39.45
N ARG A 27 27.15 9.48 -39.56
CA ARG A 27 27.44 8.82 -40.86
C ARG A 27 26.22 8.81 -41.77
N CYS A 28 25.02 8.50 -41.23
CA CYS A 28 23.78 8.58 -41.96
C CYS A 28 23.56 9.98 -42.57
N VAL A 29 23.76 11.03 -41.77
CA VAL A 29 23.65 12.41 -42.24
C VAL A 29 24.72 12.74 -43.30
N ALA A 30 25.99 12.35 -43.09
CA ALA A 30 27.08 12.55 -44.04
C ALA A 30 26.85 11.84 -45.37
N ARG A 31 26.19 10.70 -45.39
CA ARG A 31 25.78 9.94 -46.59
C ARG A 31 24.56 10.52 -47.30
N GLY A 32 23.84 11.48 -46.67
CA GLY A 32 22.59 12.02 -47.16
C GLY A 32 21.39 11.08 -47.00
N GLY A 33 21.46 10.15 -46.05
CA GLY A 33 20.42 9.18 -45.80
C GLY A 33 19.32 9.73 -44.85
N SER A 34 18.13 9.15 -44.96
CA SER A 34 16.99 9.48 -44.05
C SER A 34 16.80 8.46 -42.94
N LYS A 35 17.47 7.30 -43.00
CA LYS A 35 17.39 6.21 -42.00
C LYS A 35 18.78 5.74 -41.63
N ILE A 36 18.97 5.54 -40.30
CA ILE A 36 20.16 4.91 -39.74
C ILE A 36 20.03 3.39 -39.93
N LEU A 37 20.97 2.79 -40.65
CA LEU A 37 20.92 1.40 -41.04
C LEU A 37 21.78 0.51 -40.10
N VAL A 38 21.60 -0.80 -40.20
CA VAL A 38 22.42 -1.83 -39.51
C VAL A 38 23.90 -1.66 -39.90
N GLU A 39 24.16 -1.36 -41.16
CA GLU A 39 25.49 -1.16 -41.75
C GLU A 39 26.22 0.04 -41.09
N ASP A 40 25.52 1.08 -40.74
CA ASP A 40 26.11 2.28 -40.13
C ASP A 40 26.64 1.98 -38.70
N LEU A 41 25.93 1.14 -37.92
CA LEU A 41 26.39 0.70 -36.59
C LEU A 41 27.50 -0.37 -36.72
N MET A 42 27.40 -1.27 -37.69
CA MET A 42 28.42 -2.28 -37.97
C MET A 42 29.79 -1.64 -38.32
N LEU A 43 29.80 -0.58 -39.09
CA LEU A 43 31.01 0.21 -39.36
C LEU A 43 31.60 0.80 -38.08
N GLY A 44 30.74 1.24 -37.14
CA GLY A 44 31.18 1.71 -35.83
C GLY A 44 31.87 0.63 -35.01
N LEU A 45 31.29 -0.57 -34.99
CA LEU A 45 31.88 -1.72 -34.29
C LEU A 45 33.20 -2.19 -34.94
N LEU A 46 33.32 -2.07 -36.27
CA LEU A 46 34.53 -2.45 -37.00
C LEU A 46 35.70 -1.46 -36.78
N GLU A 47 35.41 -0.20 -36.56
CA GLU A 47 36.43 0.86 -36.32
C GLU A 47 36.93 0.90 -34.85
N ARG A 48 36.35 0.08 -33.95
CA ARG A 48 36.87 0.00 -32.57
C ARG A 48 38.32 -0.53 -32.56
N PRO A 49 39.26 0.16 -31.93
CA PRO A 49 40.61 -0.37 -31.77
C PRO A 49 40.56 -1.61 -30.88
N ASN A 50 41.03 -2.75 -31.40
CA ASN A 50 40.94 -4.04 -30.74
C ASN A 50 39.51 -4.53 -30.40
N GLY A 51 38.50 -4.11 -31.13
CA GLY A 51 37.08 -4.52 -30.95
C GLY A 51 36.94 -6.04 -31.23
N LEU A 52 35.88 -6.61 -30.61
CA LEU A 52 35.59 -8.03 -30.74
C LEU A 52 35.36 -8.45 -32.19
N LEU A 53 34.68 -7.58 -32.98
CA LEU A 53 34.42 -7.84 -34.39
C LEU A 53 35.72 -7.94 -35.22
N SER A 54 36.66 -7.02 -35.03
CA SER A 54 37.96 -6.99 -35.73
C SER A 54 38.77 -8.23 -35.41
N ARG A 55 38.82 -8.68 -34.15
CA ARG A 55 39.51 -9.91 -33.72
C ARG A 55 38.86 -11.16 -34.32
N ALA A 56 37.51 -11.21 -34.28
CA ALA A 56 36.77 -12.34 -34.84
C ALA A 56 37.01 -12.50 -36.33
N LEU A 57 37.14 -11.38 -37.07
CA LEU A 57 37.50 -11.40 -38.49
C LEU A 57 38.92 -11.89 -38.72
N GLN A 58 39.91 -11.48 -37.90
CA GLN A 58 41.28 -11.97 -37.94
C GLN A 58 41.35 -13.48 -37.66
N ASP A 59 40.63 -13.98 -36.66
CA ASP A 59 40.58 -15.41 -36.34
C ASP A 59 39.92 -16.24 -37.46
N ALA A 60 39.03 -15.67 -38.23
CA ALA A 60 38.34 -16.30 -39.34
C ALA A 60 39.03 -16.09 -40.71
N ASP A 61 40.20 -15.46 -40.71
CA ASP A 61 40.98 -15.11 -41.92
C ASP A 61 40.13 -14.31 -42.95
N VAL A 62 39.33 -13.33 -42.44
CA VAL A 62 38.51 -12.46 -43.25
C VAL A 62 39.09 -11.06 -43.21
N ASP A 63 39.34 -10.45 -44.39
CA ASP A 63 39.84 -9.07 -44.47
C ASP A 63 38.80 -8.05 -43.98
N ALA A 64 39.15 -7.29 -42.95
CA ALA A 64 38.33 -6.20 -42.42
C ALA A 64 38.04 -5.10 -43.45
N GLY A 65 38.98 -4.89 -44.41
CA GLY A 65 38.82 -3.96 -45.50
C GLY A 65 37.72 -4.41 -46.52
N GLU A 66 37.66 -5.71 -46.78
CA GLU A 66 36.61 -6.30 -47.61
C GLU A 66 35.23 -6.17 -46.98
N LEU A 67 35.12 -6.40 -45.69
CA LEU A 67 33.88 -6.19 -44.93
C LEU A 67 33.47 -4.71 -44.92
N SER A 68 34.42 -3.79 -44.66
CA SER A 68 34.18 -2.36 -44.64
C SER A 68 33.66 -1.88 -46.02
N ALA A 69 34.28 -2.32 -47.11
CA ALA A 69 33.82 -1.96 -48.47
C ALA A 69 32.43 -2.53 -48.81
N ALA A 70 32.11 -3.74 -48.29
CA ALA A 70 30.77 -4.33 -48.47
C ALA A 70 29.67 -3.63 -47.65
N LEU A 71 30.03 -3.05 -46.46
CA LEU A 71 29.11 -2.29 -45.57
C LEU A 71 28.87 -0.88 -46.11
N GLN A 72 29.77 -0.27 -46.89
CA GLN A 72 29.58 1.08 -47.44
C GLN A 72 28.42 1.07 -48.45
N SER A 73 27.29 1.63 -48.05
CA SER A 73 26.12 1.75 -48.93
C SER A 73 26.25 2.95 -49.89
N ARG A 74 25.56 2.87 -51.06
CA ARG A 74 25.52 3.98 -52.02
C ARG A 74 24.83 5.20 -51.43
N VAL A 75 25.32 6.39 -51.84
CA VAL A 75 24.77 7.71 -51.48
C VAL A 75 23.30 7.75 -51.89
N GLU A 76 22.40 8.00 -50.93
CA GLU A 76 20.99 8.26 -51.16
C GLU A 76 20.75 9.78 -51.20
N HIS A 77 19.96 10.25 -52.18
CA HIS A 77 19.71 11.67 -52.40
C HIS A 77 18.51 12.22 -51.62
N SER A 78 18.19 11.65 -50.44
CA SER A 78 17.08 12.08 -49.56
C SER A 78 17.64 12.62 -48.26
N ALA A 79 18.18 13.83 -48.30
CA ALA A 79 18.77 14.47 -47.10
C ALA A 79 17.69 14.82 -46.06
N SER A 80 17.74 14.19 -44.88
CA SER A 80 16.97 14.58 -43.71
C SER A 80 17.92 15.12 -42.63
N ARG A 81 17.57 16.25 -42.01
CA ARG A 81 18.35 16.80 -40.88
C ARG A 81 18.23 15.93 -39.60
N ASN A 82 17.17 15.13 -39.44
CA ASN A 82 16.94 14.24 -38.33
C ASN A 82 16.67 12.82 -38.86
N PRO A 83 17.66 11.95 -39.00
CA PRO A 83 17.48 10.59 -39.47
C PRO A 83 16.73 9.73 -38.45
N VAL A 84 15.88 8.83 -38.92
CA VAL A 84 15.09 7.91 -38.12
C VAL A 84 15.78 6.53 -38.09
N PHE A 85 15.68 5.78 -37.02
CA PHE A 85 16.21 4.40 -36.99
C PHE A 85 15.46 3.48 -37.96
N ALA A 86 16.19 2.70 -38.72
CA ALA A 86 15.58 1.65 -39.56
C ALA A 86 14.93 0.58 -38.68
N PRO A 87 13.76 0.01 -39.06
CA PRO A 87 13.11 -1.03 -38.28
C PRO A 87 13.99 -2.24 -37.98
N GLU A 88 14.86 -2.60 -38.92
CA GLU A 88 15.79 -3.71 -38.83
C GLU A 88 16.84 -3.44 -37.72
N LEU A 89 17.32 -2.20 -37.63
CA LEU A 89 18.27 -1.78 -36.59
C LEU A 89 17.62 -1.86 -35.19
N VAL A 90 16.38 -1.39 -35.04
CA VAL A 90 15.65 -1.48 -33.76
C VAL A 90 15.43 -2.91 -33.33
N GLN A 91 15.08 -3.78 -34.29
CA GLN A 91 14.90 -5.21 -33.99
C GLN A 91 16.22 -5.89 -33.63
N TRP A 92 17.31 -5.53 -34.29
CA TRP A 92 18.65 -6.04 -33.94
C TRP A 92 19.05 -5.65 -32.53
N LEU A 93 18.80 -4.40 -32.12
CA LEU A 93 19.06 -3.94 -30.75
C LEU A 93 18.19 -4.67 -29.72
N GLN A 94 16.93 -4.99 -30.03
CA GLN A 94 16.04 -5.79 -29.19
C GLN A 94 16.55 -7.23 -29.02
N ASP A 95 16.95 -7.88 -30.11
CA ASP A 95 17.50 -9.23 -30.06
C ASP A 95 18.86 -9.25 -29.34
N ALA A 96 19.68 -8.20 -29.49
CA ALA A 96 20.93 -8.06 -28.77
C ALA A 96 20.71 -7.89 -27.25
N LEU A 97 19.66 -7.18 -26.83
CA LEU A 97 19.27 -7.06 -25.42
C LEU A 97 18.86 -8.42 -24.84
N LEU A 98 18.15 -9.24 -25.61
CA LEU A 98 17.80 -10.60 -25.20
C LEU A 98 19.05 -11.50 -25.09
N VAL A 99 19.98 -11.40 -26.04
CA VAL A 99 21.25 -12.15 -25.98
C VAL A 99 22.11 -11.70 -24.78
N ALA A 100 22.19 -10.38 -24.53
CA ALA A 100 22.90 -9.83 -23.37
C ALA A 100 22.38 -10.41 -22.07
N ASN A 101 21.06 -10.32 -21.87
CA ASN A 101 20.42 -10.75 -20.61
C ASN A 101 20.39 -12.27 -20.44
N LEU A 102 19.96 -13.01 -21.48
CA LEU A 102 19.68 -14.45 -21.37
C LEU A 102 20.90 -15.33 -21.57
N GLU A 103 21.90 -14.88 -22.34
CA GLU A 103 23.05 -15.74 -22.71
C GLU A 103 24.39 -15.29 -22.16
N LEU A 104 24.61 -13.98 -22.12
CA LEU A 104 25.83 -13.41 -21.61
C LEU A 104 25.70 -12.95 -20.15
N GLY A 105 24.47 -12.94 -19.56
CA GLY A 105 24.22 -12.49 -18.19
C GLY A 105 24.72 -11.06 -17.95
N GLN A 106 24.52 -10.18 -18.95
CA GLN A 106 24.89 -8.76 -18.92
C GLN A 106 23.65 -7.89 -18.70
N THR A 107 23.77 -6.86 -17.90
CA THR A 107 22.67 -5.87 -17.70
C THR A 107 22.65 -4.80 -18.78
N GLN A 108 23.74 -4.65 -19.51
CA GLN A 108 23.91 -3.71 -20.64
C GLN A 108 24.27 -4.45 -21.91
N VAL A 109 23.92 -3.87 -23.05
CA VAL A 109 24.22 -4.43 -24.36
C VAL A 109 25.59 -3.93 -24.80
N GLU A 110 26.56 -4.82 -24.79
CA GLU A 110 27.94 -4.62 -25.30
C GLU A 110 28.07 -5.14 -26.73
N ASP A 111 29.23 -4.89 -27.35
CA ASP A 111 29.54 -5.33 -28.72
C ASP A 111 29.40 -6.87 -28.92
N ALA A 112 29.72 -7.66 -27.92
CA ALA A 112 29.54 -9.13 -27.94
C ALA A 112 28.07 -9.53 -28.17
N ALA A 113 27.16 -8.91 -27.49
CA ALA A 113 25.73 -9.19 -27.61
C ALA A 113 25.18 -8.80 -28.99
N LEU A 114 25.63 -7.65 -29.51
CA LEU A 114 25.28 -7.19 -30.86
C LEU A 114 25.76 -8.15 -31.94
N ILE A 115 27.03 -8.53 -31.87
CA ILE A 115 27.62 -9.44 -32.88
C ILE A 115 26.97 -10.81 -32.81
N LEU A 116 26.74 -11.39 -31.63
CA LEU A 116 26.08 -12.68 -31.48
C LEU A 116 24.62 -12.64 -31.98
N ALA A 117 23.87 -11.59 -31.71
CA ALA A 117 22.51 -11.42 -32.21
C ALA A 117 22.47 -11.35 -33.74
N LEU A 118 23.44 -10.66 -34.38
CA LEU A 118 23.57 -10.56 -35.82
C LEU A 118 23.90 -11.92 -36.47
N LEU A 119 24.86 -12.64 -35.89
CA LEU A 119 25.32 -13.92 -36.44
C LEU A 119 24.30 -15.05 -36.30
N ARG A 120 23.36 -14.94 -35.34
CA ARG A 120 22.28 -15.91 -35.19
C ARG A 120 21.21 -15.80 -36.25
N ASN A 121 20.92 -14.59 -36.67
CA ASN A 121 19.86 -14.31 -37.66
C ASN A 121 20.42 -13.44 -38.80
N PRO A 122 21.47 -13.86 -39.50
CA PRO A 122 22.12 -13.05 -40.52
C PRO A 122 21.19 -12.70 -41.68
N MET A 123 20.23 -13.57 -42.00
CA MET A 123 19.22 -13.33 -43.05
C MET A 123 18.28 -12.19 -42.74
N ARG A 124 18.15 -11.80 -41.44
CA ARG A 124 17.23 -10.77 -41.02
C ARG A 124 17.88 -9.38 -40.95
N TYR A 125 19.15 -9.34 -40.65
CA TYR A 125 19.88 -8.10 -40.34
C TYR A 125 21.00 -7.79 -41.35
N ALA A 126 21.64 -8.82 -41.91
CA ALA A 126 22.76 -8.66 -42.81
C ALA A 126 22.35 -8.51 -44.27
N GLY A 127 22.90 -7.51 -44.96
CA GLY A 127 22.69 -7.35 -46.38
C GLY A 127 23.37 -8.47 -47.20
N SER A 128 22.82 -8.82 -48.37
CA SER A 128 23.33 -9.92 -49.21
C SER A 128 24.79 -9.80 -49.62
N ARG A 129 25.41 -8.61 -49.56
CA ARG A 129 26.79 -8.35 -49.94
C ARG A 129 27.79 -8.79 -48.89
N TYR A 130 27.51 -8.68 -47.62
CA TYR A 130 28.44 -8.98 -46.51
C TYR A 130 28.04 -10.22 -45.68
N GLN A 131 26.84 -10.73 -45.90
CA GLN A 131 26.35 -11.96 -45.28
C GLN A 131 27.33 -13.18 -45.49
N PRO A 132 27.91 -13.45 -46.69
CA PRO A 132 28.87 -14.53 -46.87
C PRO A 132 30.16 -14.35 -46.05
N LEU A 133 30.57 -13.11 -45.78
CA LEU A 133 31.73 -12.80 -44.97
C LEU A 133 31.46 -13.09 -43.48
N LEU A 134 30.27 -12.73 -43.00
CA LEU A 134 29.87 -13.01 -41.64
C LEU A 134 29.62 -14.50 -41.39
N ALA A 135 29.18 -15.24 -42.36
CA ALA A 135 28.96 -16.69 -42.26
C ALA A 135 30.25 -17.52 -41.96
N LYS A 136 31.43 -16.93 -42.19
CA LYS A 136 32.74 -17.55 -41.84
C LYS A 136 33.06 -17.44 -40.35
N LEU A 137 32.39 -16.58 -39.60
CA LEU A 137 32.61 -16.36 -38.17
C LEU A 137 32.01 -17.50 -37.33
N ASN A 138 32.79 -18.02 -36.37
CA ASN A 138 32.34 -19.11 -35.49
C ASN A 138 31.66 -18.53 -34.23
N ILE A 139 30.35 -18.76 -34.11
CA ILE A 139 29.51 -18.25 -33.01
C ILE A 139 29.97 -18.80 -31.66
N ASP A 140 30.31 -20.07 -31.56
CA ASP A 140 30.69 -20.71 -30.31
C ASP A 140 32.03 -20.16 -29.76
N ARG A 141 33.02 -19.97 -30.63
CA ARG A 141 34.30 -19.32 -30.28
C ARG A 141 34.11 -17.87 -29.83
N LEU A 142 33.23 -17.11 -30.51
CA LEU A 142 32.90 -15.76 -30.12
C LEU A 142 32.24 -15.70 -28.75
N LYS A 143 31.37 -16.64 -28.47
CA LYS A 143 30.71 -16.76 -27.16
C LYS A 143 31.70 -17.13 -26.06
N GLU A 144 32.57 -18.09 -26.27
CA GLU A 144 33.66 -18.44 -25.34
C GLU A 144 34.59 -17.26 -25.10
N PHE A 145 34.97 -16.52 -26.14
CA PHE A 145 35.83 -15.35 -26.03
C PHE A 145 35.14 -14.21 -25.26
N ALA A 146 33.86 -13.93 -25.53
CA ALA A 146 33.07 -12.96 -24.80
C ALA A 146 32.91 -13.31 -23.30
N LEU A 147 32.79 -14.58 -22.97
CA LEU A 147 32.75 -15.10 -21.61
C LEU A 147 34.14 -15.08 -20.94
N SER A 148 35.22 -15.36 -21.67
CA SER A 148 36.59 -15.36 -21.15
C SER A 148 37.15 -13.95 -20.93
N GLN A 149 36.67 -12.93 -21.64
CA GLN A 149 37.02 -11.53 -21.37
C GLN A 149 36.49 -11.04 -20.02
N LYS A 150 35.44 -11.65 -19.47
CA LYS A 150 34.98 -11.38 -18.10
C LYS A 150 35.95 -11.90 -17.02
N GLU A 151 36.83 -12.83 -17.36
CA GLU A 151 37.83 -13.37 -16.43
C GLU A 151 39.14 -12.56 -16.42
N GLN A 152 39.35 -11.61 -17.31
CA GLN A 152 40.50 -10.70 -17.31
C GLN A 152 40.04 -9.27 -16.92
N PRO A 153 40.49 -8.71 -15.75
CA PRO A 153 40.20 -7.33 -15.40
C PRO A 153 40.89 -6.40 -16.39
N ALA A 154 40.11 -5.44 -16.90
CA ALA A 154 40.56 -4.37 -17.79
C ALA A 154 41.79 -3.65 -17.21
N ALA A 155 42.92 -3.79 -17.89
CA ALA A 155 44.14 -3.06 -17.59
C ALA A 155 44.01 -1.62 -18.08
N ASN A 156 43.42 -0.74 -17.24
CA ASN A 156 43.74 0.67 -17.16
C ASN A 156 42.76 1.37 -16.19
N GLY A 157 43.21 1.48 -14.96
CA GLY A 157 42.52 2.31 -13.96
C GLY A 157 42.70 1.75 -12.55
N LYS A 158 43.75 2.16 -11.85
CA LYS A 158 44.15 1.88 -10.47
C LYS A 158 44.18 0.37 -10.05
N PRO A 159 45.22 -0.13 -9.45
CA PRO A 159 45.29 -1.52 -9.03
C PRO A 159 44.14 -1.80 -8.06
N ALA A 160 43.18 -2.61 -8.50
CA ALA A 160 42.20 -3.22 -7.60
C ALA A 160 42.99 -4.03 -6.57
N ALA A 161 42.78 -3.73 -5.32
CA ALA A 161 43.38 -4.41 -4.19
C ALA A 161 43.14 -5.92 -4.34
N GLN A 162 44.21 -6.67 -4.25
CA GLN A 162 44.18 -8.12 -4.21
C GLN A 162 43.19 -8.60 -3.15
N GLY A 163 42.20 -9.43 -3.57
CA GLY A 163 41.41 -10.28 -2.69
C GLY A 163 40.26 -9.59 -1.97
N GLU A 164 39.21 -9.13 -2.67
CA GLU A 164 37.93 -9.02 -1.98
C GLU A 164 37.51 -10.40 -1.51
N SER A 165 37.51 -10.56 -0.19
CA SER A 165 37.02 -11.75 0.50
C SER A 165 35.57 -12.04 0.09
N LEU A 166 35.21 -13.33 -0.08
CA LEU A 166 33.82 -13.72 -0.35
C LEU A 166 32.87 -13.19 0.71
N LEU A 167 33.34 -13.03 1.96
CA LEU A 167 32.63 -12.35 3.01
C LEU A 167 32.28 -10.90 2.65
N GLN A 168 33.24 -10.12 2.14
CA GLN A 168 32.98 -8.72 1.76
C GLN A 168 32.00 -8.61 0.60
N ARG A 169 32.03 -9.60 -0.31
CA ARG A 169 31.16 -9.61 -1.49
C ARG A 169 29.71 -10.02 -1.20
N PHE A 170 29.50 -10.94 -0.25
CA PHE A 170 28.19 -11.55 -0.01
C PHE A 170 27.61 -11.23 1.37
N THR A 171 28.27 -10.35 2.15
CA THR A 171 27.76 -9.94 3.46
C THR A 171 27.87 -8.44 3.69
N HIS A 172 26.96 -7.91 4.52
CA HIS A 172 26.99 -6.55 5.02
C HIS A 172 27.41 -6.55 6.50
N ASN A 173 28.39 -5.74 6.87
CA ASN A 173 28.85 -5.67 8.26
C ASN A 173 27.98 -4.70 9.08
N LEU A 174 27.04 -5.25 9.85
CA LEU A 174 26.13 -4.45 10.69
C LEU A 174 26.87 -3.78 11.87
N THR A 175 27.86 -4.43 12.45
CA THR A 175 28.67 -3.82 13.53
C THR A 175 29.51 -2.64 13.05
N GLN A 176 29.99 -2.68 11.82
CA GLN A 176 30.67 -1.52 11.22
C GLN A 176 29.70 -0.38 10.93
N GLN A 177 28.53 -0.70 10.38
CA GLN A 177 27.47 0.30 10.15
C GLN A 177 27.02 0.95 11.46
N ALA A 178 26.96 0.18 12.54
CA ALA A 178 26.66 0.71 13.88
C ALA A 178 27.74 1.70 14.36
N ARG A 179 29.03 1.37 14.18
CA ARG A 179 30.14 2.28 14.52
C ARG A 179 30.15 3.55 13.66
N ASP A 180 29.74 3.43 12.42
CA ASP A 180 29.63 4.54 11.46
C ASP A 180 28.37 5.41 11.71
N GLY A 181 27.49 5.03 12.66
CA GLY A 181 26.25 5.74 12.97
C GLY A 181 25.20 5.66 11.86
N LYS A 182 25.23 4.62 11.04
CA LYS A 182 24.32 4.42 9.89
C LYS A 182 23.08 3.60 10.20
N LEU A 183 23.03 2.98 11.40
CA LEU A 183 21.87 2.21 11.83
C LEU A 183 20.88 3.07 12.59
N ASP A 184 19.62 2.81 12.37
CA ASP A 184 18.53 3.47 13.08
C ASP A 184 18.47 3.05 14.55
N PRO A 185 18.00 3.91 15.47
CA PRO A 185 17.85 3.58 16.88
C PRO A 185 16.76 2.52 17.09
N VAL A 186 17.11 1.43 17.79
CA VAL A 186 16.16 0.35 18.08
C VAL A 186 15.64 0.49 19.50
N LEU A 187 14.35 0.75 19.63
CA LEU A 187 13.65 1.02 20.89
C LEU A 187 12.61 -0.06 21.21
N CYS A 188 12.25 -0.22 22.47
CA CYS A 188 11.21 -1.13 22.96
C CYS A 188 11.44 -2.63 22.63
N ARG A 189 12.69 -3.02 22.35
CA ARG A 189 13.04 -4.43 22.02
C ARG A 189 14.10 -5.02 22.96
N ASP A 190 14.39 -4.36 24.09
CA ASP A 190 15.43 -4.75 25.06
C ASP A 190 15.29 -6.18 25.57
N GLY A 191 14.07 -6.63 25.83
CA GLY A 191 13.79 -7.98 26.30
C GLY A 191 14.19 -9.05 25.28
N ALA A 192 13.86 -8.85 24.02
CA ALA A 192 14.20 -9.78 22.93
C ALA A 192 15.71 -9.76 22.65
N ILE A 193 16.36 -8.57 22.67
CA ILE A 193 17.81 -8.45 22.50
C ILE A 193 18.52 -9.16 23.64
N ARG A 194 18.09 -8.99 24.91
CA ARG A 194 18.66 -9.71 26.06
C ARG A 194 18.52 -11.22 25.90
N GLN A 195 17.34 -11.70 25.47
CA GLN A 195 17.12 -13.13 25.21
C GLN A 195 18.06 -13.67 24.11
N MET A 196 18.30 -12.89 23.03
CA MET A 196 19.30 -13.27 22.02
C MET A 196 20.71 -13.34 22.59
N VAL A 197 21.11 -12.35 23.40
CA VAL A 197 22.42 -12.33 24.07
C VAL A 197 22.58 -13.55 24.98
N ASP A 198 21.55 -13.89 25.77
CA ASP A 198 21.56 -15.08 26.63
C ASP A 198 21.72 -16.38 25.85
N ILE A 199 21.04 -16.49 24.70
CA ILE A 199 21.14 -17.65 23.81
C ILE A 199 22.55 -17.74 23.20
N LEU A 200 23.08 -16.64 22.68
CA LEU A 200 24.43 -16.58 22.09
C LEU A 200 25.53 -16.88 23.08
N ALA A 201 25.32 -16.58 24.36
CA ALA A 201 26.27 -16.90 25.44
C ALA A 201 26.29 -18.38 25.87
N ARG A 202 25.30 -19.18 25.45
CA ARG A 202 25.20 -20.61 25.82
C ARG A 202 26.29 -21.45 25.13
N ARG A 203 26.60 -22.56 25.76
CA ARG A 203 27.56 -23.56 25.21
C ARG A 203 26.94 -24.46 24.14
N ARG A 204 25.60 -24.65 24.19
CA ARG A 204 24.82 -25.47 23.24
C ARG A 204 23.52 -24.78 22.96
N LYS A 205 22.93 -25.02 21.79
CA LYS A 205 21.72 -24.31 21.30
C LYS A 205 21.92 -22.80 21.37
N ASN A 206 23.04 -22.33 20.86
CA ASN A 206 23.52 -20.96 20.93
C ASN A 206 23.22 -20.15 19.66
N ASN A 207 22.33 -20.63 18.80
CA ASN A 207 21.87 -19.90 17.63
C ASN A 207 20.43 -19.45 17.88
N PRO A 208 20.16 -18.17 18.09
CA PRO A 208 18.81 -17.66 18.16
C PRO A 208 18.17 -17.64 16.77
N ILE A 209 16.88 -17.95 16.71
CA ILE A 209 16.05 -17.71 15.55
C ILE A 209 14.91 -16.78 15.96
N VAL A 210 14.90 -15.57 15.39
CA VAL A 210 13.87 -14.57 15.62
C VAL A 210 12.65 -14.94 14.81
N VAL A 211 11.53 -15.17 15.49
CA VAL A 211 10.30 -15.64 14.87
C VAL A 211 9.19 -14.61 15.14
N GLY A 212 8.57 -14.10 14.10
CA GLY A 212 7.49 -13.13 14.19
C GLY A 212 6.91 -12.82 12.83
N GLU A 213 5.74 -12.20 12.81
CA GLU A 213 5.08 -11.80 11.55
C GLU A 213 5.94 -10.79 10.75
N ALA A 214 5.60 -10.61 9.46
CA ALA A 214 6.26 -9.61 8.64
C ALA A 214 5.97 -8.20 9.19
N GLY A 215 6.98 -7.32 9.22
CA GLY A 215 6.82 -5.93 9.67
C GLY A 215 6.92 -5.69 11.18
N VAL A 216 7.11 -6.74 12.02
CA VAL A 216 7.26 -6.56 13.49
C VAL A 216 8.65 -6.09 13.92
N GLY A 217 9.60 -5.93 12.99
CA GLY A 217 10.95 -5.45 13.27
C GLY A 217 11.96 -6.55 13.60
N LYS A 218 11.88 -7.72 12.94
CA LYS A 218 12.85 -8.83 13.14
C LYS A 218 14.30 -8.43 12.84
N THR A 219 14.53 -7.74 11.74
CA THR A 219 15.84 -7.26 11.31
C THR A 219 16.35 -6.17 12.26
N ALA A 220 15.47 -5.25 12.69
CA ALA A 220 15.81 -4.18 13.62
C ALA A 220 16.38 -4.69 14.95
N ILE A 221 15.88 -5.81 15.50
CA ILE A 221 16.43 -6.38 16.73
C ILE A 221 17.91 -6.81 16.56
N VAL A 222 18.25 -7.32 15.39
CA VAL A 222 19.61 -7.74 15.06
C VAL A 222 20.53 -6.52 14.88
N GLU A 223 20.03 -5.45 14.29
CA GLU A 223 20.69 -4.14 14.21
C GLU A 223 20.87 -3.52 15.59
N GLY A 224 19.87 -3.63 16.48
CA GLY A 224 19.99 -3.22 17.88
C GLY A 224 21.04 -4.02 18.64
N LEU A 225 21.17 -5.30 18.36
CA LEU A 225 22.28 -6.11 18.92
C LEU A 225 23.64 -5.64 18.38
N ALA A 226 23.73 -5.34 17.08
CA ALA A 226 24.96 -4.80 16.46
C ALA A 226 25.37 -3.47 17.10
N SER A 227 24.43 -2.59 17.36
CA SER A 227 24.64 -1.31 18.04
C SER A 227 25.17 -1.50 19.46
N ARG A 228 24.60 -2.43 20.25
CA ARG A 228 25.11 -2.77 21.59
C ARG A 228 26.49 -3.40 21.57
N ILE A 229 26.80 -4.24 20.57
CA ILE A 229 28.15 -4.80 20.41
C ILE A 229 29.12 -3.67 20.08
N ALA A 230 28.79 -2.74 19.23
CA ALA A 230 29.62 -1.59 18.87
C ALA A 230 29.85 -0.65 20.07
N ALA A 231 28.85 -0.41 20.91
CA ALA A 231 28.93 0.36 22.14
C ALA A 231 29.63 -0.36 23.29
N GLY A 232 29.90 -1.70 23.15
CA GLY A 232 30.51 -2.50 24.22
C GLY A 232 29.55 -2.90 25.35
N GLU A 233 28.24 -2.68 25.20
CA GLU A 233 27.18 -2.98 26.17
C GLU A 233 26.72 -4.44 26.13
N VAL A 234 27.65 -5.35 25.96
CA VAL A 234 27.40 -6.79 25.85
C VAL A 234 28.34 -7.56 26.78
N PRO A 235 27.98 -8.80 27.19
CA PRO A 235 28.86 -9.67 27.95
C PRO A 235 30.22 -9.90 27.27
N GLN A 236 31.24 -10.22 28.06
CA GLN A 236 32.61 -10.43 27.57
C GLN A 236 32.74 -11.40 26.40
N VAL A 237 31.83 -12.40 26.29
CA VAL A 237 31.79 -13.41 25.22
C VAL A 237 31.40 -12.84 23.86
N LEU A 238 30.75 -11.69 23.84
CA LEU A 238 30.30 -10.99 22.63
C LEU A 238 31.10 -9.72 22.32
N LYS A 239 32.02 -9.31 23.18
CA LYS A 239 32.90 -8.16 22.92
C LYS A 239 33.86 -8.45 21.78
N GLY A 240 33.94 -7.53 20.83
CA GLY A 240 34.81 -7.64 19.65
C GLY A 240 34.30 -8.59 18.58
N VAL A 241 33.08 -9.12 18.70
CA VAL A 241 32.41 -9.91 17.67
C VAL A 241 31.97 -8.99 16.53
N GLU A 242 32.13 -9.48 15.31
CA GLU A 242 31.55 -8.83 14.12
C GLU A 242 30.26 -9.54 13.72
N LEU A 243 29.19 -8.77 13.54
CA LEU A 243 27.89 -9.24 13.07
C LEU A 243 27.75 -8.94 11.59
N LEU A 244 27.70 -9.99 10.77
CA LEU A 244 27.60 -9.90 9.32
C LEU A 244 26.24 -10.39 8.85
N SER A 245 25.52 -9.59 8.07
CA SER A 245 24.26 -9.97 7.43
C SER A 245 24.55 -10.63 6.08
N LEU A 246 24.06 -11.84 5.88
CA LEU A 246 24.22 -12.59 4.65
C LEU A 246 23.21 -12.12 3.59
N ASP A 247 23.71 -11.70 2.43
CA ASP A 247 22.86 -11.31 1.30
C ASP A 247 22.49 -12.53 0.46
N MET A 248 21.28 -13.03 0.66
CA MET A 248 20.76 -14.19 -0.07
C MET A 248 20.53 -13.88 -1.55
N GLY A 249 20.17 -12.63 -1.89
CA GLY A 249 19.96 -12.19 -3.26
C GLY A 249 21.26 -12.24 -4.08
N LEU A 250 22.35 -11.71 -3.54
CA LEU A 250 23.66 -11.75 -4.17
C LEU A 250 24.23 -13.18 -4.29
N LEU A 251 23.95 -14.02 -3.29
CA LEU A 251 24.36 -15.43 -3.36
C LEU A 251 23.65 -16.21 -4.48
N GLN A 252 22.36 -15.91 -4.70
CA GLN A 252 21.53 -16.56 -5.73
C GLN A 252 21.69 -15.92 -7.11
N ALA A 253 22.03 -14.63 -7.18
CA ALA A 253 22.16 -13.91 -8.43
C ALA A 253 23.23 -14.54 -9.32
N GLY A 254 22.83 -14.94 -10.55
CA GLY A 254 23.73 -15.58 -11.52
C GLY A 254 24.12 -17.02 -11.20
N ALA A 255 23.59 -17.64 -10.14
CA ALA A 255 23.84 -19.05 -9.80
C ALA A 255 22.97 -20.02 -10.64
N SER A 256 22.87 -19.78 -11.95
CA SER A 256 22.08 -20.62 -12.89
C SER A 256 22.67 -22.04 -13.03
N VAL A 257 23.94 -22.25 -12.68
CA VAL A 257 24.60 -23.54 -12.72
C VAL A 257 24.43 -24.23 -11.37
N LYS A 258 23.92 -25.46 -11.42
CA LYS A 258 23.71 -26.30 -10.24
C LYS A 258 25.03 -26.43 -9.47
N GLY A 259 25.05 -26.05 -8.19
CA GLY A 259 26.24 -26.13 -7.31
C GLY A 259 27.01 -24.81 -7.12
N GLU A 260 26.76 -23.76 -7.90
CA GLU A 260 27.50 -22.50 -7.73
C GLU A 260 27.04 -21.75 -6.46
N PHE A 261 25.75 -21.72 -6.18
CA PHE A 261 25.22 -21.22 -4.93
C PHE A 261 25.81 -21.94 -3.70
N GLU A 262 25.87 -23.27 -3.77
CA GLU A 262 26.46 -24.10 -2.73
C GLU A 262 27.96 -23.81 -2.54
N ARG A 263 28.71 -23.63 -3.63
CA ARG A 263 30.14 -23.28 -3.60
C ARG A 263 30.37 -21.90 -2.99
N ARG A 264 29.53 -20.90 -3.32
CA ARG A 264 29.61 -19.54 -2.72
C ARG A 264 29.30 -19.58 -1.23
N LEU A 265 28.19 -20.21 -0.84
CA LEU A 265 27.83 -20.36 0.56
C LEU A 265 28.88 -21.10 1.37
N LYS A 266 29.42 -22.18 0.83
CA LYS A 266 30.52 -22.92 1.46
C LYS A 266 31.78 -22.06 1.62
N GLY A 267 32.12 -21.27 0.60
CA GLY A 267 33.26 -20.34 0.66
C GLY A 267 33.08 -19.30 1.77
N VAL A 268 31.88 -18.69 1.89
CA VAL A 268 31.53 -17.76 2.99
C VAL A 268 31.69 -18.46 4.36
N ILE A 269 31.17 -19.67 4.51
CA ILE A 269 31.29 -20.45 5.76
C ILE A 269 32.77 -20.73 6.10
N ASP A 270 33.58 -21.11 5.15
CA ASP A 270 34.97 -21.42 5.35
C ASP A 270 35.80 -20.18 5.70
N GLU A 271 35.49 -19.00 5.10
CA GLU A 271 36.10 -17.73 5.48
C GLU A 271 35.66 -17.25 6.87
N VAL A 272 34.38 -17.44 7.27
CA VAL A 272 33.91 -17.14 8.64
C VAL A 272 34.71 -17.96 9.67
N LYS A 273 34.99 -19.23 9.38
CA LYS A 273 35.78 -20.11 10.26
C LYS A 273 37.24 -19.70 10.33
N ALA A 274 37.80 -19.23 9.23
CA ALA A 274 39.21 -18.84 9.14
C ALA A 274 39.48 -17.44 9.69
N SER A 275 38.41 -16.66 9.98
CA SER A 275 38.53 -15.29 10.46
C SER A 275 39.22 -15.19 11.83
N PRO A 276 40.20 -14.28 11.99
CA PRO A 276 40.86 -14.05 13.27
C PRO A 276 39.94 -13.37 14.31
N LYS A 277 38.90 -12.70 13.87
CA LYS A 277 37.85 -12.09 14.72
C LYS A 277 36.65 -13.02 14.78
N PRO A 278 36.02 -13.19 15.94
CA PRO A 278 34.78 -13.98 16.03
C PRO A 278 33.64 -13.30 15.25
N ILE A 279 33.03 -14.08 14.36
CA ILE A 279 31.93 -13.60 13.50
C ILE A 279 30.62 -14.29 13.89
N ILE A 280 29.54 -13.54 13.91
CA ILE A 280 28.17 -14.03 13.95
C ILE A 280 27.53 -13.71 12.61
N LEU A 281 26.99 -14.75 11.95
CA LEU A 281 26.31 -14.59 10.66
C LEU A 281 24.81 -14.41 10.88
N PHE A 282 24.25 -13.29 10.42
CA PHE A 282 22.81 -13.08 10.38
C PHE A 282 22.23 -13.53 9.05
N ILE A 283 21.16 -14.30 9.11
CA ILE A 283 20.45 -14.83 7.94
C ILE A 283 19.01 -14.40 8.05
N ASP A 284 18.65 -13.39 7.27
CA ASP A 284 17.26 -12.99 7.15
C ASP A 284 16.50 -13.93 6.20
N GLU A 285 15.20 -14.06 6.39
CA GLU A 285 14.37 -15.01 5.65
C GLU A 285 14.99 -16.43 5.56
N ALA A 286 15.46 -16.93 6.69
CA ALA A 286 16.25 -18.18 6.76
C ALA A 286 15.52 -19.43 6.20
N HIS A 287 14.20 -19.36 6.01
CA HIS A 287 13.40 -20.36 5.33
C HIS A 287 13.81 -20.54 3.85
N THR A 288 14.32 -19.50 3.21
CA THR A 288 14.81 -19.54 1.83
C THR A 288 15.97 -20.50 1.64
N LEU A 289 16.80 -20.69 2.66
CA LEU A 289 17.91 -21.65 2.65
C LEU A 289 17.44 -23.12 2.61
N ILE A 290 16.22 -23.38 3.10
CA ILE A 290 15.67 -24.74 3.20
C ILE A 290 14.84 -25.09 1.94
N GLY A 291 14.29 -24.09 1.26
CA GLY A 291 13.46 -24.23 0.07
C GLY A 291 14.13 -23.92 -1.27
N ALA A 292 15.39 -23.49 -1.28
CA ALA A 292 16.09 -22.99 -2.49
C ALA A 292 16.43 -24.08 -3.54
N GLY A 293 16.13 -25.36 -3.26
CA GLY A 293 16.26 -26.47 -4.21
C GLY A 293 14.93 -26.79 -4.89
N GLY A 294 14.46 -25.98 -5.83
CA GLY A 294 13.29 -26.29 -6.64
C GLY A 294 13.36 -27.67 -7.31
N ASN A 295 12.39 -28.54 -7.02
CA ASN A 295 12.18 -29.96 -7.34
C ASN A 295 12.73 -30.95 -6.32
N ALA A 296 11.90 -31.94 -5.98
CA ALA A 296 12.23 -33.05 -5.08
C ALA A 296 13.55 -33.72 -5.48
N GLY A 297 14.64 -33.42 -4.75
CA GLY A 297 16.00 -33.97 -5.02
C GLY A 297 17.11 -32.94 -5.12
N GLY A 298 16.86 -31.60 -4.95
CA GLY A 298 17.91 -30.60 -4.83
C GLY A 298 18.55 -30.61 -3.45
N SER A 299 19.89 -30.50 -3.37
CA SER A 299 20.60 -30.41 -2.09
C SER A 299 20.23 -29.08 -1.40
N ASP A 300 19.55 -29.17 -0.27
CA ASP A 300 19.17 -27.98 0.54
C ASP A 300 20.47 -27.31 1.04
N ALA A 301 20.55 -25.98 0.87
CA ALA A 301 21.63 -25.19 1.47
C ALA A 301 21.74 -25.41 2.99
N ALA A 302 20.65 -25.76 3.64
CA ALA A 302 20.59 -26.16 5.03
C ALA A 302 21.55 -27.36 5.32
N ASN A 303 21.73 -28.29 4.38
CA ASN A 303 22.61 -29.42 4.57
C ASN A 303 24.10 -29.02 4.64
N LEU A 304 24.47 -27.87 4.06
CA LEU A 304 25.84 -27.32 4.19
C LEU A 304 26.03 -26.63 5.56
N LEU A 305 24.99 -25.99 6.08
CA LEU A 305 25.06 -25.35 7.39
C LEU A 305 24.99 -26.34 8.56
N LYS A 306 24.20 -27.42 8.43
CA LYS A 306 24.01 -28.43 9.50
C LYS A 306 25.31 -28.97 10.13
N PRO A 307 26.36 -29.35 9.39
CA PRO A 307 27.62 -29.83 9.98
C PRO A 307 28.36 -28.74 10.74
N ALA A 308 28.42 -27.51 10.23
CA ALA A 308 29.10 -26.38 10.87
C ALA A 308 28.40 -25.95 12.17
N LEU A 309 27.05 -25.87 12.13
CA LEU A 309 26.22 -25.62 13.30
C LEU A 309 26.33 -26.76 14.34
N ALA A 310 26.43 -28.00 13.87
CA ALA A 310 26.54 -29.17 14.75
C ALA A 310 27.86 -29.21 15.55
N ARG A 311 28.94 -28.79 14.95
CA ARG A 311 30.28 -28.72 15.58
C ARG A 311 30.47 -27.42 16.37
N GLY A 312 29.57 -26.45 16.26
CA GLY A 312 29.71 -25.13 16.90
C GLY A 312 30.74 -24.21 16.24
N GLU A 313 31.14 -24.55 15.01
CA GLU A 313 32.12 -23.80 14.20
C GLU A 313 31.53 -22.52 13.62
N LEU A 314 30.18 -22.44 13.52
CA LEU A 314 29.45 -21.30 13.01
C LEU A 314 28.43 -20.86 14.05
N ARG A 315 28.45 -19.58 14.39
CA ARG A 315 27.38 -18.91 15.17
C ARG A 315 26.50 -18.16 14.22
N THR A 316 25.20 -18.39 14.33
CA THR A 316 24.20 -17.76 13.44
C THR A 316 23.03 -17.18 14.22
N ILE A 317 22.51 -16.05 13.73
CA ILE A 317 21.21 -15.53 14.07
C ILE A 317 20.35 -15.72 12.82
N ALA A 318 19.17 -16.28 12.97
CA ALA A 318 18.22 -16.45 11.87
C ALA A 318 16.98 -15.61 12.13
N ALA A 319 16.30 -15.17 11.06
CA ALA A 319 14.98 -14.55 11.15
C ALA A 319 14.03 -15.25 10.18
N THR A 320 12.77 -15.42 10.58
CA THR A 320 11.72 -16.04 9.77
C THR A 320 10.33 -15.71 10.33
N THR A 321 9.27 -16.02 9.58
CA THR A 321 7.90 -15.94 10.11
C THR A 321 7.53 -17.17 10.94
N TRP A 322 6.45 -17.07 11.75
CA TRP A 322 6.00 -18.19 12.56
C TRP A 322 5.53 -19.39 11.74
N ALA A 323 4.82 -19.13 10.65
CA ALA A 323 4.35 -20.17 9.74
C ALA A 323 5.50 -20.94 9.08
N GLU A 324 6.53 -20.22 8.62
CA GLU A 324 7.73 -20.79 8.00
C GLU A 324 8.60 -21.53 9.02
N TYR A 325 8.72 -21.03 10.27
CA TYR A 325 9.41 -21.72 11.34
C TYR A 325 8.79 -23.11 11.57
N LYS A 326 7.46 -23.18 11.73
CA LYS A 326 6.74 -24.44 11.89
C LYS A 326 6.90 -25.38 10.68
N LYS A 327 6.87 -24.81 9.49
CA LYS A 327 6.93 -25.61 8.24
C LYS A 327 8.32 -26.19 7.98
N TYR A 328 9.37 -25.41 8.22
CA TYR A 328 10.72 -25.76 7.78
C TYR A 328 11.70 -26.09 8.91
N PHE A 329 11.67 -25.36 10.03
CA PHE A 329 12.64 -25.55 11.13
C PHE A 329 12.17 -26.55 12.17
N GLU A 330 10.91 -26.49 12.60
CA GLU A 330 10.38 -27.38 13.65
C GLU A 330 10.32 -28.83 13.18
N LYS A 331 10.02 -29.04 11.90
CA LYS A 331 9.94 -30.39 11.29
C LYS A 331 11.32 -31.03 11.06
N ASP A 332 12.40 -30.25 11.05
CA ASP A 332 13.76 -30.78 10.90
C ASP A 332 14.42 -30.95 12.27
N PRO A 333 14.57 -32.19 12.77
CA PRO A 333 15.12 -32.44 14.10
C PRO A 333 16.58 -31.93 14.27
N ALA A 334 17.34 -31.81 13.17
CA ALA A 334 18.72 -31.35 13.22
C ALA A 334 18.78 -29.83 13.44
N LEU A 335 17.91 -29.06 12.79
CA LEU A 335 17.78 -27.62 12.95
C LEU A 335 17.09 -27.27 14.28
N ALA A 336 16.01 -27.93 14.64
CA ALA A 336 15.26 -27.70 15.88
C ALA A 336 16.14 -27.88 17.13
N ARG A 337 17.14 -28.77 17.08
CA ARG A 337 18.11 -28.95 18.19
C ARG A 337 19.21 -27.90 18.22
N ARG A 338 19.36 -27.07 17.21
CA ARG A 338 20.45 -26.08 17.08
C ARG A 338 19.99 -24.65 17.24
N PHE A 339 18.76 -24.38 16.81
CA PHE A 339 18.15 -23.06 16.94
C PHE A 339 17.25 -22.96 18.17
N GLN A 340 17.24 -21.79 18.80
CA GLN A 340 16.34 -21.48 19.92
C GLN A 340 15.43 -20.31 19.47
N PRO A 341 14.10 -20.49 19.43
CA PRO A 341 13.22 -19.43 19.03
C PRO A 341 13.17 -18.28 20.03
N VAL A 342 13.20 -17.06 19.49
CA VAL A 342 12.93 -15.80 20.16
C VAL A 342 11.69 -15.25 19.51
N GLN A 343 10.56 -15.31 20.21
CA GLN A 343 9.29 -14.82 19.69
C GLN A 343 9.24 -13.30 19.73
N LEU A 344 8.85 -12.71 18.62
CA LEU A 344 8.64 -11.28 18.50
C LEU A 344 7.18 -11.02 18.15
N HIS A 345 6.49 -10.35 19.06
CA HIS A 345 5.11 -9.95 18.88
C HIS A 345 5.02 -8.54 18.30
N GLU A 346 3.87 -8.23 17.68
CA GLU A 346 3.54 -6.87 17.30
C GLU A 346 3.61 -5.97 18.53
N PRO A 347 4.28 -4.80 18.44
CA PRO A 347 4.32 -3.86 19.56
C PRO A 347 2.93 -3.25 19.78
N THR A 348 2.64 -2.88 21.01
CA THR A 348 1.47 -2.06 21.34
C THR A 348 1.54 -0.71 20.66
N VAL A 349 0.40 -0.02 20.52
CA VAL A 349 0.37 1.33 19.93
C VAL A 349 1.31 2.29 20.66
N SER A 350 1.36 2.23 22.01
CA SER A 350 2.25 3.08 22.81
C SER A 350 3.74 2.78 22.57
N GLU A 351 4.11 1.52 22.42
CA GLU A 351 5.48 1.13 22.06
C GLU A 351 5.82 1.56 20.62
N ALA A 352 4.87 1.43 19.70
CA ALA A 352 5.04 1.90 18.31
C ALA A 352 5.26 3.42 18.26
N VAL A 353 4.52 4.21 19.03
CA VAL A 353 4.75 5.66 19.17
C VAL A 353 6.18 5.95 19.64
N THR A 354 6.66 5.20 20.63
CA THR A 354 8.04 5.37 21.14
C THR A 354 9.09 5.04 20.08
N ILE A 355 8.87 3.98 19.31
CA ILE A 355 9.75 3.59 18.19
C ILE A 355 9.76 4.69 17.11
N LEU A 356 8.57 5.17 16.71
CA LEU A 356 8.44 6.20 15.68
C LEU A 356 9.08 7.54 16.12
N ARG A 357 8.96 7.92 17.40
CA ARG A 357 9.67 9.10 17.96
C ARG A 357 11.19 8.98 17.80
N GLY A 358 11.73 7.78 18.01
CA GLY A 358 13.15 7.52 17.78
C GLY A 358 13.57 7.69 16.31
N LEU A 359 12.67 7.37 15.38
CA LEU A 359 12.92 7.49 13.94
C LEU A 359 12.62 8.89 13.40
N ALA A 360 11.85 9.72 14.12
CA ALA A 360 11.36 11.02 13.65
C ALA A 360 12.49 11.92 13.13
N GLN A 361 13.59 12.04 13.90
CA GLN A 361 14.73 12.87 13.51
C GLN A 361 15.44 12.39 12.25
N VAL A 362 15.45 11.09 12.01
CA VAL A 362 16.04 10.49 10.80
C VAL A 362 15.22 10.88 9.58
N TYR A 363 13.88 10.78 9.70
CA TYR A 363 12.96 11.18 8.63
C TYR A 363 12.98 12.68 8.38
N GLU A 364 13.02 13.52 9.42
CA GLU A 364 13.16 14.98 9.30
C GLU A 364 14.41 15.36 8.51
N LYS A 365 15.56 14.75 8.84
CA LYS A 365 16.82 15.01 8.13
C LYS A 365 16.80 14.51 6.69
N SER A 366 16.23 13.32 6.45
CA SER A 366 16.18 12.69 5.14
C SER A 366 15.28 13.45 4.15
N HIS A 367 14.14 13.93 4.62
CA HIS A 367 13.15 14.61 3.80
C HIS A 367 13.27 16.14 3.84
N GLY A 368 14.03 16.72 4.78
CA GLY A 368 14.18 18.16 4.97
C GLY A 368 12.90 18.87 5.42
N ILE A 369 12.09 18.20 6.24
CA ILE A 369 10.76 18.64 6.68
C ILE A 369 10.65 18.58 8.21
N TYR A 370 9.59 19.18 8.75
CA TYR A 370 9.26 19.07 10.17
C TYR A 370 8.16 18.06 10.43
N LEU A 371 8.39 17.15 11.40
CA LEU A 371 7.47 16.10 11.80
C LEU A 371 6.91 16.38 13.20
N ARG A 372 5.62 16.66 13.29
CA ARG A 372 4.96 16.94 14.57
C ARG A 372 4.79 15.65 15.39
N ASP A 373 4.93 15.76 16.71
CA ASP A 373 4.74 14.61 17.61
C ASP A 373 3.30 14.06 17.58
N ASP A 374 2.30 14.93 17.48
CA ASP A 374 0.90 14.50 17.34
C ASP A 374 0.64 13.73 16.03
N ALA A 375 1.40 13.99 14.97
CA ALA A 375 1.36 13.21 13.74
C ALA A 375 1.96 11.82 13.93
N VAL A 376 3.04 11.70 14.71
CA VAL A 376 3.64 10.41 15.08
C VAL A 376 2.63 9.54 15.85
N VAL A 377 1.96 10.12 16.85
CA VAL A 377 0.90 9.44 17.59
C VAL A 377 -0.23 9.00 16.66
N SER A 378 -0.71 9.94 15.82
CA SER A 378 -1.80 9.65 14.87
C SER A 378 -1.41 8.56 13.86
N ALA A 379 -0.16 8.51 13.41
CA ALA A 379 0.31 7.47 12.49
C ALA A 379 0.25 6.08 13.13
N ALA A 380 0.67 5.95 14.39
CA ALA A 380 0.58 4.69 15.12
C ALA A 380 -0.88 4.26 15.35
N GLU A 381 -1.72 5.17 15.85
CA GLU A 381 -3.12 4.88 16.19
C GLU A 381 -3.98 4.57 14.95
N LEU A 382 -3.89 5.43 13.93
CA LEU A 382 -4.71 5.27 12.73
C LEU A 382 -4.25 4.08 11.87
N SER A 383 -2.92 3.84 11.76
CA SER A 383 -2.42 2.65 11.06
C SER A 383 -2.79 1.36 11.78
N ALA A 384 -2.72 1.33 13.12
CA ALA A 384 -3.17 0.19 13.90
C ALA A 384 -4.65 -0.13 13.63
N ARG A 385 -5.48 0.91 13.54
CA ARG A 385 -6.93 0.80 13.41
C ARG A 385 -7.40 0.49 11.99
N TYR A 386 -6.80 1.12 10.98
CA TYR A 386 -7.34 1.10 9.61
C TYR A 386 -6.50 0.32 8.61
N LEU A 387 -5.21 0.04 8.90
CA LEU A 387 -4.35 -0.77 8.04
C LEU A 387 -4.25 -2.19 8.56
N ALA A 388 -5.14 -3.04 8.07
CA ALA A 388 -5.15 -4.46 8.37
C ALA A 388 -4.16 -5.24 7.49
N GLY A 389 -3.74 -6.43 7.95
CA GLY A 389 -2.85 -7.32 7.19
C GLY A 389 -1.36 -6.95 7.25
N ARG A 390 -1.01 -5.83 7.86
CA ARG A 390 0.37 -5.40 8.16
C ARG A 390 0.53 -5.19 9.67
N GLN A 391 1.74 -5.31 10.17
CA GLN A 391 2.03 -5.20 11.59
C GLN A 391 2.71 -3.87 11.94
N LEU A 392 2.49 -3.40 13.17
CA LEU A 392 3.31 -2.34 13.74
C LEU A 392 4.74 -2.85 14.00
N PRO A 393 5.78 -1.99 13.93
CA PRO A 393 5.72 -0.56 13.58
C PRO A 393 5.72 -0.28 12.07
N ASP A 394 5.97 -1.26 11.22
CA ASP A 394 6.20 -1.13 9.77
C ASP A 394 5.10 -0.32 9.06
N LYS A 395 3.82 -0.68 9.28
CA LYS A 395 2.69 0.05 8.68
C LYS A 395 2.62 1.52 9.09
N ALA A 396 3.06 1.86 10.30
CA ALA A 396 3.06 3.24 10.78
C ALA A 396 4.27 4.02 10.26
N VAL A 397 5.41 3.35 10.08
CA VAL A 397 6.62 3.88 9.43
C VAL A 397 6.28 4.24 7.98
N ASP A 398 5.67 3.34 7.22
CA ASP A 398 5.27 3.58 5.83
C ASP A 398 4.31 4.77 5.68
N VAL A 399 3.35 4.92 6.62
CA VAL A 399 2.42 6.06 6.65
C VAL A 399 3.18 7.36 6.87
N LEU A 400 4.12 7.39 7.82
CA LEU A 400 4.93 8.59 8.10
C LEU A 400 5.85 8.92 6.93
N ASP A 401 6.54 7.94 6.35
CA ASP A 401 7.41 8.16 5.19
C ASP A 401 6.62 8.73 4.00
N THR A 402 5.43 8.15 3.72
CA THR A 402 4.54 8.67 2.69
C THR A 402 4.04 10.08 3.00
N ALA A 403 3.73 10.38 4.26
CA ALA A 403 3.32 11.73 4.67
C ALA A 403 4.46 12.72 4.49
N CYS A 404 5.70 12.34 4.86
CA CYS A 404 6.90 13.14 4.63
C CYS A 404 7.14 13.42 3.14
N ALA A 405 7.01 12.38 2.31
CA ALA A 405 7.14 12.53 0.85
C ALA A 405 6.06 13.45 0.27
N ARG A 406 4.81 13.38 0.76
CA ARG A 406 3.72 14.28 0.34
C ARG A 406 3.99 15.74 0.68
N VAL A 407 4.53 16.05 1.87
CA VAL A 407 4.95 17.42 2.22
C VAL A 407 5.97 17.92 1.21
N ARG A 408 7.00 17.15 0.93
CA ARG A 408 8.05 17.52 -0.02
C ARG A 408 7.52 17.73 -1.43
N ILE A 409 6.59 16.88 -1.89
CA ILE A 409 5.94 17.04 -3.19
C ILE A 409 5.07 18.30 -3.20
N SER A 410 4.28 18.55 -2.14
CA SER A 410 3.41 19.72 -2.00
C SER A 410 4.19 21.05 -2.04
N LEU A 411 5.44 21.08 -1.57
CA LEU A 411 6.32 22.24 -1.67
C LEU A 411 6.92 22.40 -3.06
N ALA A 412 7.09 21.31 -3.82
CA ALA A 412 7.75 21.31 -5.13
C ALA A 412 6.78 21.43 -6.32
N ALA A 413 5.61 20.80 -6.24
CA ALA A 413 4.65 20.68 -7.33
C ALA A 413 3.37 21.48 -7.10
N ALA A 414 2.66 21.79 -8.18
CA ALA A 414 1.35 22.42 -8.13
C ALA A 414 0.32 21.47 -7.48
N PRO A 415 -0.69 22.00 -6.75
CA PRO A 415 -1.74 21.19 -6.15
C PRO A 415 -2.66 20.57 -7.21
N GLU A 416 -3.29 19.42 -6.85
CA GLU A 416 -4.14 18.65 -7.74
C GLU A 416 -5.32 19.48 -8.29
N SER A 417 -5.90 20.39 -7.48
CA SER A 417 -6.95 21.32 -7.92
C SER A 417 -6.50 22.18 -9.10
N LEU A 418 -5.28 22.70 -9.04
CA LEU A 418 -4.72 23.53 -10.11
C LEU A 418 -4.36 22.70 -11.36
N GLU A 419 -3.84 21.50 -11.19
CA GLU A 419 -3.57 20.58 -12.31
C GLU A 419 -4.86 20.15 -13.01
N ARG A 420 -5.92 19.86 -12.25
CA ARG A 420 -7.24 19.55 -12.79
C ARG A 420 -7.81 20.69 -13.62
N LEU A 421 -7.78 21.93 -13.10
CA LEU A 421 -8.26 23.12 -13.84
C LEU A 421 -7.45 23.34 -15.12
N ARG A 422 -6.14 23.19 -15.07
CA ARG A 422 -5.28 23.26 -16.27
C ARG A 422 -5.66 22.17 -17.30
N GLY A 423 -5.98 20.98 -16.83
CA GLY A 423 -6.47 19.88 -17.67
C GLY A 423 -7.82 20.19 -18.31
N GLU A 424 -8.77 20.72 -17.53
CA GLU A 424 -10.10 21.13 -18.02
C GLU A 424 -10.02 22.26 -19.05
N LEU A 425 -9.18 23.28 -18.81
CA LEU A 425 -8.94 24.38 -19.76
C LEU A 425 -8.30 23.89 -21.07
N ALA A 426 -7.34 22.98 -20.98
CA ALA A 426 -6.71 22.40 -22.17
C ALA A 426 -7.68 21.56 -22.99
N GLU A 427 -8.54 20.77 -22.35
CA GLU A 427 -9.56 19.93 -23.03
C GLU A 427 -10.66 20.80 -23.62
N GLY A 428 -11.24 21.73 -22.84
CA GLY A 428 -12.25 22.67 -23.31
C GLY A 428 -11.74 23.58 -24.44
N GLY A 429 -10.46 23.99 -24.37
CA GLY A 429 -9.80 24.73 -25.46
C GLY A 429 -9.74 23.93 -26.77
N ARG A 430 -9.42 22.63 -26.69
CA ARG A 430 -9.47 21.73 -27.88
C ARG A 430 -10.89 21.59 -28.42
N GLN A 431 -11.86 21.43 -27.55
CA GLN A 431 -13.27 21.32 -27.93
C GLN A 431 -13.77 22.60 -28.58
N ARG A 432 -13.48 23.78 -28.00
CA ARG A 432 -13.81 25.08 -28.59
C ARG A 432 -13.21 25.26 -29.98
N GLN A 433 -11.93 24.88 -30.13
CA GLN A 433 -11.27 24.98 -31.44
C GLN A 433 -11.88 24.05 -32.48
N ALA A 434 -12.29 22.83 -32.09
CA ALA A 434 -12.97 21.89 -32.97
C ALA A 434 -14.33 22.41 -33.43
N LEU A 435 -15.16 22.92 -32.49
CA LEU A 435 -16.48 23.48 -32.84
C LEU A 435 -16.39 24.72 -33.72
N ARG A 436 -15.41 25.63 -33.44
CA ARG A 436 -15.16 26.80 -34.31
C ARG A 436 -14.73 26.40 -35.73
N ARG A 437 -13.85 25.43 -35.85
CA ARG A 437 -13.45 24.88 -37.18
C ARG A 437 -14.60 24.27 -37.94
N ASP A 438 -15.49 23.52 -37.25
CA ASP A 438 -16.66 22.91 -37.85
C ASP A 438 -17.69 23.99 -38.30
N ALA A 439 -17.84 25.07 -37.53
CA ALA A 439 -18.62 26.25 -37.94
C ALA A 439 -18.04 26.93 -39.19
N GLU A 440 -16.73 27.14 -39.23
CA GLU A 440 -16.02 27.71 -40.37
C GLU A 440 -16.14 26.83 -41.65
N ALA A 441 -16.25 25.50 -41.44
CA ALA A 441 -16.51 24.57 -42.57
C ALA A 441 -17.98 24.54 -43.03
N GLY A 442 -18.87 25.34 -42.42
CA GLY A 442 -20.27 25.45 -42.79
C GLY A 442 -21.17 24.34 -42.21
N LEU A 443 -20.70 23.61 -41.21
CA LEU A 443 -21.55 22.63 -40.49
C LEU A 443 -22.46 23.36 -39.50
N LEU A 444 -23.66 22.82 -39.30
CA LEU A 444 -24.58 23.30 -38.27
C LEU A 444 -24.00 22.91 -36.89
N ILE A 445 -23.65 23.91 -36.10
CA ILE A 445 -23.21 23.76 -34.72
C ILE A 445 -24.27 24.28 -33.76
N ASP A 446 -24.27 23.75 -32.55
CA ASP A 446 -25.06 24.27 -31.45
C ASP A 446 -24.37 25.52 -30.87
N HIS A 447 -24.89 26.69 -31.24
CA HIS A 447 -24.34 27.99 -30.75
C HIS A 447 -24.53 28.18 -29.25
N GLU A 448 -25.64 27.72 -28.67
CA GLU A 448 -25.89 27.83 -27.24
C GLU A 448 -24.87 26.98 -26.44
N ALA A 449 -24.57 25.78 -26.93
CA ALA A 449 -23.55 24.89 -26.33
C ALA A 449 -22.13 25.48 -26.45
N LEU A 450 -21.84 26.20 -27.56
CA LEU A 450 -20.54 26.86 -27.74
C LEU A 450 -20.37 28.04 -26.76
N GLU A 451 -21.41 28.90 -26.64
CA GLU A 451 -21.41 30.02 -25.69
C GLU A 451 -21.32 29.55 -24.25
N ALA A 452 -22.06 28.48 -23.89
CA ALA A 452 -21.97 27.87 -22.57
C ALA A 452 -20.58 27.28 -22.27
N LEU A 453 -19.91 26.67 -23.28
CA LEU A 453 -18.53 26.20 -23.17
C LEU A 453 -17.55 27.34 -22.96
N GLU A 454 -17.70 28.44 -23.72
CA GLU A 454 -16.84 29.62 -23.59
C GLU A 454 -16.97 30.27 -22.21
N ALA A 455 -18.21 30.50 -21.74
CA ALA A 455 -18.46 31.02 -20.40
C ALA A 455 -17.84 30.14 -19.30
N ARG A 456 -17.95 28.81 -19.43
CA ARG A 456 -17.34 27.86 -18.48
C ARG A 456 -15.82 27.91 -18.51
N LEU A 457 -15.21 28.10 -19.68
CA LEU A 457 -13.75 28.24 -19.81
C LEU A 457 -13.26 29.54 -19.18
N ASP A 458 -13.99 30.64 -19.36
CA ASP A 458 -13.65 31.92 -18.72
C ASP A 458 -13.74 31.85 -17.20
N GLU A 459 -14.79 31.21 -16.65
CA GLU A 459 -14.91 30.97 -15.20
C GLU A 459 -13.74 30.08 -14.68
N ALA A 460 -13.39 29.04 -15.42
CA ALA A 460 -12.30 28.14 -15.03
C ALA A 460 -10.92 28.82 -15.11
N GLU A 461 -10.74 29.77 -16.05
CA GLU A 461 -9.52 30.58 -16.16
C GLU A 461 -9.37 31.54 -14.98
N ASP A 462 -10.45 32.22 -14.61
CA ASP A 462 -10.47 33.11 -13.44
C ASP A 462 -10.22 32.34 -12.14
N GLU A 463 -10.82 31.13 -11.98
CA GLU A 463 -10.59 30.26 -10.83
C GLU A 463 -9.14 29.77 -10.77
N MET A 464 -8.57 29.41 -11.92
CA MET A 464 -7.16 28.98 -12.03
C MET A 464 -6.21 30.09 -11.60
N VAL A 465 -6.40 31.33 -12.06
CA VAL A 465 -5.54 32.48 -11.71
C VAL A 465 -5.65 32.78 -10.21
N ALA A 466 -6.85 32.73 -9.65
CA ALA A 466 -7.06 32.94 -8.21
C ALA A 466 -6.36 31.86 -7.37
N LEU A 467 -6.49 30.58 -7.77
CA LEU A 467 -5.83 29.45 -7.12
C LEU A 467 -4.30 29.51 -7.25
N GLU A 468 -3.78 29.89 -8.40
CA GLU A 468 -2.33 30.02 -8.64
C GLU A 468 -1.71 31.12 -7.77
N THR A 469 -2.42 32.23 -7.62
CA THR A 469 -2.00 33.33 -6.74
C THR A 469 -1.98 32.88 -5.28
N LEU A 470 -3.04 32.22 -4.83
CA LEU A 470 -3.14 31.70 -3.45
C LEU A 470 -2.10 30.62 -3.16
N TRP A 471 -1.84 29.75 -4.12
CA TRP A 471 -0.81 28.71 -4.00
C TRP A 471 0.60 29.32 -3.90
N THR A 472 0.90 30.32 -4.72
CA THR A 472 2.20 31.01 -4.71
C THR A 472 2.44 31.71 -3.37
N GLU A 473 1.40 32.38 -2.83
CA GLU A 473 1.47 33.04 -1.52
C GLU A 473 1.70 32.01 -0.40
N GLN A 474 0.91 30.94 -0.36
CA GLN A 474 1.05 29.88 0.65
C GLN A 474 2.42 29.20 0.58
N LYS A 475 2.95 29.01 -0.65
CA LYS A 475 4.26 28.40 -0.86
C LYS A 475 5.39 29.28 -0.31
N GLN A 476 5.38 30.57 -0.62
CA GLN A 476 6.39 31.54 -0.11
C GLN A 476 6.38 31.60 1.42
N LEU A 477 5.18 31.65 2.03
CA LEU A 477 5.06 31.65 3.49
C LEU A 477 5.55 30.34 4.11
N ALA A 478 5.27 29.20 3.48
CA ALA A 478 5.73 27.88 3.93
C ALA A 478 7.26 27.73 3.85
N GLU A 479 7.87 28.14 2.74
CA GLU A 479 9.33 28.16 2.55
C GLU A 479 10.00 29.05 3.60
N ARG A 480 9.46 30.25 3.83
CA ARG A 480 9.96 31.17 4.85
C ARG A 480 9.88 30.60 6.26
N LEU A 481 8.78 29.91 6.57
CA LEU A 481 8.59 29.26 7.88
C LEU A 481 9.62 28.14 8.11
N LEU A 482 9.92 27.34 7.09
CA LEU A 482 10.93 26.29 7.16
C LEU A 482 12.34 26.87 7.35
N GLU A 483 12.67 27.96 6.66
CA GLU A 483 13.95 28.67 6.86
C GLU A 483 14.09 29.21 8.28
N LEU A 484 13.04 29.85 8.82
CA LEU A 484 13.05 30.39 10.19
C LEU A 484 13.19 29.26 11.24
N ARG A 485 12.56 28.10 11.02
CA ARG A 485 12.75 26.93 11.90
C ARG A 485 14.18 26.43 11.89
N GLN A 486 14.83 26.37 10.73
CA GLN A 486 16.24 25.96 10.63
C GLN A 486 17.18 26.97 11.31
N GLN A 487 16.92 28.27 11.13
CA GLN A 487 17.69 29.32 11.79
C GLN A 487 17.52 29.26 13.32
N LEU A 488 16.30 29.06 13.79
CA LEU A 488 15.99 28.91 15.23
C LEU A 488 16.68 27.69 15.83
N ALA A 489 16.68 26.56 15.13
CA ALA A 489 17.35 25.34 15.59
C ALA A 489 18.86 25.57 15.74
N LYS A 490 19.51 26.19 14.73
CA LYS A 490 20.93 26.54 14.79
C LYS A 490 21.24 27.53 15.92
N ALA A 491 20.40 28.55 16.10
CA ALA A 491 20.58 29.56 17.15
C ALA A 491 20.45 28.92 18.58
N ARG A 492 19.53 27.97 18.73
CA ARG A 492 19.35 27.21 20.00
C ARG A 492 20.52 26.26 20.25
N GLU A 493 21.03 25.58 19.24
CA GLU A 493 22.23 24.73 19.35
C GLU A 493 23.45 25.58 19.73
N ALA A 494 23.64 26.72 19.11
CA ALA A 494 24.72 27.65 19.45
C ALA A 494 24.60 28.23 20.88
N ALA A 495 23.38 28.50 21.34
CA ALA A 495 23.13 28.97 22.69
C ALA A 495 23.28 27.87 23.77
N ALA A 496 23.14 26.59 23.39
CA ALA A 496 23.31 25.45 24.31
C ALA A 496 24.79 25.03 24.52
N VAL A 497 25.68 25.48 23.64
CA VAL A 497 27.13 25.28 23.81
C VAL A 497 27.61 26.30 24.86
N GLU A 498 27.85 25.87 26.11
CA GLU A 498 28.52 26.70 27.13
C GLU A 498 29.87 27.16 26.57
N PRO A 499 30.25 28.46 26.71
CA PRO A 499 31.54 28.94 26.26
C PRO A 499 32.62 28.19 27.04
N THR A 500 33.40 27.38 26.37
CA THR A 500 34.60 26.75 26.93
C THR A 500 35.59 27.88 27.20
N VAL A 501 35.71 28.27 28.45
CA VAL A 501 36.74 29.17 28.95
C VAL A 501 38.05 28.40 28.93
N SER A 502 38.88 28.56 27.96
CA SER A 502 40.27 28.11 27.96
C SER A 502 41.10 29.11 28.77
N VAL A 503 41.55 28.72 29.95
CA VAL A 503 42.50 29.47 30.75
C VAL A 503 43.89 29.08 30.29
N GLU A 504 44.59 29.95 29.57
CA GLU A 504 46.02 29.80 29.31
C GLU A 504 46.78 30.67 30.29
N GLU A 505 47.66 30.07 31.14
CA GLU A 505 48.66 30.74 31.95
C GLU A 505 49.89 30.98 31.10
N ASP A 506 50.30 32.23 30.94
CA ASP A 506 51.60 32.53 30.32
C ASP A 506 52.75 32.47 31.36
N ALA A 507 54.02 32.51 30.86
CA ALA A 507 55.21 32.24 31.66
C ALA A 507 55.46 33.30 32.80
N GLU A 508 54.60 34.29 32.95
CA GLU A 508 54.69 35.37 33.97
C GLU A 508 53.54 35.33 35.00
N GLY A 509 52.63 34.32 34.95
CA GLY A 509 51.54 34.13 35.91
C GLY A 509 50.39 35.14 35.78
N THR A 510 50.18 35.72 34.58
CA THR A 510 49.03 36.58 34.31
C THR A 510 47.97 35.78 33.61
N VAL A 511 46.79 35.73 34.21
CA VAL A 511 45.63 35.05 33.63
C VAL A 511 45.04 35.93 32.55
N ILE A 512 45.16 35.52 31.28
CA ILE A 512 44.50 36.17 30.15
C ILE A 512 43.21 35.35 29.82
N GLU A 513 42.04 35.87 30.20
CA GLU A 513 40.78 35.39 29.72
C GLU A 513 40.59 35.80 28.25
N THR A 514 40.85 34.88 27.36
CA THR A 514 40.50 35.11 25.94
C THR A 514 39.11 34.56 25.73
N ILE A 515 38.12 35.43 25.71
CA ILE A 515 36.75 35.10 25.25
C ILE A 515 36.79 35.09 23.71
N ALA A 516 37.05 33.92 23.13
CA ALA A 516 36.86 33.70 21.70
C ALA A 516 35.43 33.30 21.44
N ALA A 517 34.55 34.29 21.36
CA ALA A 517 33.27 34.11 20.72
C ALA A 517 33.16 35.18 19.64
N GLU A 518 33.58 34.86 18.43
CA GLU A 518 33.02 35.54 17.25
C GLU A 518 31.58 35.11 17.14
N VAL A 519 30.70 35.84 17.83
CA VAL A 519 29.24 35.77 17.58
C VAL A 519 29.05 36.57 16.28
N GLU A 520 28.93 35.87 15.16
CA GLU A 520 28.25 36.48 14.01
C GLU A 520 26.91 37.03 14.55
N GLU A 521 26.58 38.29 14.19
CA GLU A 521 25.35 38.98 14.56
C GLU A 521 24.13 38.20 14.05
N GLY A 522 23.81 37.08 14.71
CA GLY A 522 22.59 36.31 14.53
C GLY A 522 21.42 37.00 15.23
N GLN A 523 20.26 37.02 14.61
CA GLN A 523 19.04 37.49 15.26
C GLN A 523 18.84 36.73 16.57
N SER A 524 18.39 37.41 17.62
CA SER A 524 18.15 36.79 18.92
C SER A 524 17.07 35.69 18.78
N VAL A 525 17.16 34.61 19.58
CA VAL A 525 16.20 33.52 19.61
C VAL A 525 14.77 34.04 19.73
N GLU A 526 14.55 35.05 20.58
CA GLU A 526 13.26 35.69 20.78
C GLU A 526 12.73 36.40 19.52
N ALA A 527 13.59 37.06 18.73
CA ALA A 527 13.21 37.70 17.49
C ALA A 527 12.84 36.66 16.40
N LEU A 528 13.57 35.56 16.33
CA LEU A 528 13.26 34.44 15.42
C LEU A 528 11.94 33.76 15.79
N GLU A 529 11.67 33.58 17.07
CA GLU A 529 10.38 33.04 17.56
C GLU A 529 9.20 33.96 17.23
N ALA A 530 9.37 35.26 17.39
CA ALA A 530 8.34 36.24 17.02
C ALA A 530 8.04 36.19 15.51
N GLN A 531 9.06 36.19 14.65
CA GLN A 531 8.92 36.10 13.21
C GLN A 531 8.28 34.77 12.77
N LEU A 532 8.64 33.66 13.43
CA LEU A 532 8.06 32.34 13.18
C LEU A 532 6.56 32.32 13.50
N ASN A 533 6.16 32.89 14.64
CA ASN A 533 4.76 32.99 15.04
C ASN A 533 3.95 33.89 14.11
N GLU A 534 4.51 35.00 13.66
CA GLU A 534 3.87 35.89 12.69
C GLU A 534 3.66 35.19 11.34
N THR A 535 4.72 34.56 10.82
CA THR A 535 4.67 33.82 9.53
C THR A 535 3.70 32.65 9.61
N HIS A 536 3.67 31.93 10.73
CA HIS A 536 2.72 30.83 10.95
C HIS A 536 1.26 31.33 10.99
N SER A 537 1.01 32.47 11.65
CA SER A 537 -0.31 33.08 11.70
C SER A 537 -0.76 33.55 10.31
N ALA A 538 0.14 34.18 9.53
CA ALA A 538 -0.12 34.58 8.16
C ALA A 538 -0.45 33.40 7.25
N LEU A 539 0.33 32.32 7.34
CA LEU A 539 0.07 31.08 6.58
C LEU A 539 -1.28 30.44 6.97
N THR A 540 -1.58 30.41 8.26
CA THR A 540 -2.87 29.88 8.74
C THR A 540 -4.04 30.71 8.20
N ALA A 541 -3.92 32.03 8.16
CA ALA A 541 -4.92 32.93 7.59
C ALA A 541 -5.08 32.71 6.06
N ALA A 542 -3.99 32.55 5.33
CA ALA A 542 -4.01 32.23 3.90
C ALA A 542 -4.61 30.86 3.59
N GLN A 543 -4.59 29.92 4.55
CA GLN A 543 -5.15 28.57 4.42
C GLN A 543 -6.61 28.44 4.85
N VAL A 544 -7.26 29.50 5.30
CA VAL A 544 -8.68 29.45 5.76
C VAL A 544 -9.65 29.08 4.63
N LYS A 545 -9.43 29.59 3.42
CA LYS A 545 -10.29 29.30 2.26
C LYS A 545 -10.01 27.88 1.71
N GLU A 546 -8.77 27.63 1.39
CA GLU A 546 -8.31 26.35 0.85
C GLU A 546 -6.86 26.14 1.23
N ARG A 547 -6.54 24.93 1.69
CA ARG A 547 -5.17 24.57 2.01
C ARG A 547 -4.52 23.89 0.81
N LEU A 548 -3.67 24.63 0.11
CA LEU A 548 -3.01 24.17 -1.11
C LEU A 548 -1.60 23.63 -0.84
N VAL A 549 -0.94 24.07 0.24
CA VAL A 549 0.43 23.69 0.58
C VAL A 549 0.47 23.04 1.96
N SER A 550 1.11 21.88 2.04
CA SER A 550 1.48 21.24 3.31
C SER A 550 2.97 21.46 3.55
N PHE A 551 3.33 22.04 4.71
CA PHE A 551 4.71 22.41 5.07
C PHE A 551 5.27 21.61 6.24
N GLU A 552 4.43 20.84 6.91
CA GLU A 552 4.78 19.97 8.03
C GLU A 552 3.90 18.70 8.03
N VAL A 553 4.41 17.64 8.60
CA VAL A 553 3.60 16.44 8.83
C VAL A 553 2.74 16.64 10.07
N CYS A 554 1.43 16.67 9.89
CA CYS A 554 0.44 16.85 10.94
C CYS A 554 -0.58 15.69 10.92
N PRO A 555 -1.41 15.51 11.98
CA PRO A 555 -2.40 14.43 12.06
C PRO A 555 -3.36 14.37 10.87
N ARG A 556 -3.73 15.52 10.33
CA ARG A 556 -4.60 15.62 9.15
C ARG A 556 -3.95 14.97 7.93
N LEU A 557 -2.67 15.27 7.66
CA LEU A 557 -1.95 14.72 6.52
C LEU A 557 -1.78 13.19 6.65
N VAL A 558 -1.51 12.72 7.87
CA VAL A 558 -1.51 11.28 8.19
C VAL A 558 -2.87 10.65 7.87
N ALA A 559 -3.97 11.30 8.28
CA ALA A 559 -5.30 10.84 7.96
C ALA A 559 -5.59 10.86 6.45
N GLU A 560 -5.10 11.85 5.70
CA GLU A 560 -5.20 11.91 4.24
C GLU A 560 -4.46 10.76 3.55
N VAL A 561 -3.28 10.37 4.05
CA VAL A 561 -2.55 9.19 3.55
C VAL A 561 -3.37 7.92 3.76
N ILE A 562 -3.87 7.73 4.97
CA ILE A 562 -4.68 6.55 5.32
C ILE A 562 -6.00 6.54 4.55
N SER A 563 -6.65 7.70 4.39
CA SER A 563 -7.85 7.85 3.57
C SER A 563 -7.61 7.41 2.13
N ALA A 564 -6.49 7.84 1.53
CA ALA A 564 -6.12 7.46 0.17
C ALA A 564 -5.87 5.95 0.03
N TRP A 565 -5.24 5.31 1.03
CA TRP A 565 -4.93 3.88 0.97
C TRP A 565 -6.13 2.98 1.28
N THR A 566 -6.97 3.41 2.22
CA THR A 566 -8.12 2.62 2.68
C THR A 566 -9.42 3.05 2.03
N GLY A 567 -9.48 4.31 1.50
CA GLY A 567 -10.65 5.00 0.99
C GLY A 567 -11.69 5.31 2.09
N VAL A 568 -11.32 5.25 3.38
CA VAL A 568 -12.15 5.78 4.48
C VAL A 568 -12.24 7.29 4.34
N PRO A 569 -13.43 7.91 4.37
CA PRO A 569 -13.54 9.34 4.24
C PRO A 569 -12.74 10.12 5.29
N LEU A 570 -12.01 11.15 4.86
CA LEU A 570 -11.15 11.95 5.72
C LEU A 570 -11.91 12.54 6.92
N ALA A 571 -13.16 12.99 6.70
CA ALA A 571 -14.01 13.51 7.77
C ALA A 571 -14.25 12.52 8.91
N GLN A 572 -14.19 11.23 8.63
CA GLN A 572 -14.33 10.18 9.65
C GLN A 572 -13.03 9.89 10.38
N LEU A 573 -11.88 10.01 9.71
CA LEU A 573 -10.56 9.84 10.31
C LEU A 573 -10.17 11.03 11.19
N ALA A 574 -10.55 12.24 10.77
CA ALA A 574 -10.20 13.50 11.45
C ALA A 574 -11.09 13.84 12.65
N ARG A 575 -12.30 13.24 12.78
CA ARG A 575 -13.19 13.50 13.93
C ARG A 575 -12.59 12.87 15.20
N GLU A 576 -12.49 13.66 16.25
CA GLU A 576 -12.14 13.15 17.58
C GLU A 576 -13.14 12.08 18.04
N HIS A 577 -12.63 11.01 18.66
CA HIS A 577 -13.44 9.88 19.12
C HIS A 577 -14.64 10.30 20.00
N ASN A 578 -14.44 11.30 20.85
CA ASN A 578 -15.46 11.83 21.75
C ASN A 578 -16.60 12.55 20.99
N ALA A 579 -16.29 13.27 19.90
CA ALA A 579 -17.30 13.95 19.11
C ALA A 579 -18.21 12.97 18.35
N LYS A 580 -17.66 11.86 17.86
CA LYS A 580 -18.44 10.79 17.21
C LYS A 580 -19.44 10.14 18.16
N VAL A 581 -19.04 9.90 19.39
CA VAL A 581 -19.90 9.28 20.40
C VAL A 581 -21.04 10.22 20.82
N ALA A 582 -20.79 11.52 20.84
CA ALA A 582 -21.82 12.51 21.21
C ALA A 582 -22.96 12.62 20.16
N SER A 583 -22.62 12.58 18.86
CA SER A 583 -23.59 12.67 17.77
C SER A 583 -24.20 11.33 17.36
N PHE A 584 -23.65 10.20 17.81
CA PHE A 584 -23.97 8.85 17.33
C PHE A 584 -25.46 8.52 17.31
N ALA A 585 -26.18 8.77 18.41
CA ALA A 585 -27.62 8.50 18.48
C ALA A 585 -28.41 9.35 17.48
N THR A 586 -28.01 10.61 17.26
CA THR A 586 -28.66 11.53 16.33
C THR A 586 -28.43 11.07 14.89
N ASP A 587 -27.18 10.74 14.55
CA ASP A 587 -26.80 10.30 13.21
C ASP A 587 -27.47 8.95 12.88
N LEU A 588 -27.56 8.03 13.86
CA LEU A 588 -28.24 6.75 13.66
C LEU A 588 -29.77 6.92 13.45
N ARG A 589 -30.41 7.87 14.16
CA ARG A 589 -31.84 8.19 13.96
C ARG A 589 -32.15 8.71 12.57
N THR A 590 -31.24 9.39 11.90
CA THR A 590 -31.49 9.86 10.52
C THR A 590 -31.66 8.72 9.54
N ARG A 591 -31.02 7.57 9.79
CA ARG A 591 -31.06 6.39 8.92
C ARG A 591 -32.10 5.36 9.35
N ILE A 592 -32.29 5.19 10.65
CA ILE A 592 -33.19 4.17 11.21
C ILE A 592 -34.40 4.84 11.83
N ARG A 593 -35.54 4.69 11.18
CA ARG A 593 -36.78 5.32 11.58
C ARG A 593 -37.67 4.35 12.37
N GLY A 594 -38.32 4.86 13.41
CA GLY A 594 -39.30 4.13 14.18
C GLY A 594 -38.76 3.05 15.15
N GLN A 595 -37.42 3.00 15.36
CA GLN A 595 -36.76 2.00 16.21
C GLN A 595 -35.94 2.65 17.34
N GLU A 596 -36.54 3.62 18.06
CA GLU A 596 -35.85 4.41 19.07
C GLU A 596 -35.19 3.57 20.17
N GLN A 597 -35.83 2.48 20.61
CA GLN A 597 -35.25 1.59 21.62
C GLN A 597 -33.97 0.86 21.11
N ALA A 598 -33.95 0.50 19.82
CA ALA A 598 -32.76 -0.08 19.21
C ALA A 598 -31.63 0.93 19.17
N VAL A 599 -31.91 2.17 18.77
CA VAL A 599 -30.93 3.27 18.76
C VAL A 599 -30.40 3.52 20.18
N HIS A 600 -31.27 3.56 21.21
CA HIS A 600 -30.85 3.73 22.59
C HIS A 600 -29.97 2.59 23.11
N ALA A 601 -30.35 1.34 22.81
CA ALA A 601 -29.57 0.16 23.23
C ALA A 601 -28.16 0.16 22.61
N LEU A 602 -28.06 0.52 21.34
CA LEU A 602 -26.80 0.63 20.63
C LEU A 602 -25.95 1.82 21.13
N ASP A 603 -26.53 3.01 21.28
CA ASP A 603 -25.86 4.21 21.80
C ASP A 603 -25.28 3.97 23.19
N ARG A 604 -26.07 3.38 24.09
CA ARG A 604 -25.61 3.05 25.45
C ARG A 604 -24.40 2.11 25.44
N SER A 605 -24.37 1.14 24.52
CA SER A 605 -23.23 0.24 24.38
C SER A 605 -22.01 0.95 23.81
N MET A 606 -22.18 1.80 22.81
CA MET A 606 -21.09 2.56 22.21
C MET A 606 -20.46 3.54 23.20
N ARG A 607 -21.28 4.22 24.01
CA ARG A 607 -20.80 5.09 25.09
C ARG A 607 -20.01 4.33 26.14
N ALA A 608 -20.46 3.11 26.53
CA ALA A 608 -19.72 2.26 27.46
C ALA A 608 -18.35 1.82 26.89
N THR A 609 -18.30 1.51 25.58
CA THR A 609 -17.05 1.17 24.89
C THR A 609 -16.11 2.36 24.83
N ALA A 610 -16.60 3.54 24.48
CA ALA A 610 -15.79 4.75 24.40
C ALA A 610 -15.24 5.19 25.78
N ALA A 611 -15.99 4.91 26.84
CA ALA A 611 -15.55 5.14 28.22
C ALA A 611 -14.60 4.07 28.76
N GLY A 612 -14.23 3.04 27.96
CA GLY A 612 -13.35 1.94 28.38
C GLY A 612 -13.96 1.02 29.44
N LEU A 613 -15.29 1.00 29.58
CA LEU A 613 -16.00 0.22 30.58
C LEU A 613 -16.36 -1.21 30.15
N ASN A 614 -16.04 -1.57 28.90
CA ASN A 614 -16.27 -2.91 28.37
C ASN A 614 -15.23 -3.91 28.91
N LYS A 615 -15.58 -5.21 28.86
CA LYS A 615 -14.63 -6.27 29.16
C LYS A 615 -13.50 -6.24 28.12
N PRO A 616 -12.22 -6.22 28.53
CA PRO A 616 -11.09 -6.12 27.60
C PRO A 616 -10.97 -7.32 26.63
N ASP A 617 -11.49 -8.48 27.04
CA ASP A 617 -11.39 -9.74 26.30
C ASP A 617 -12.68 -10.11 25.53
N ALA A 618 -13.54 -9.14 25.25
CA ALA A 618 -14.79 -9.38 24.52
C ALA A 618 -14.90 -8.44 23.30
N PRO A 619 -15.69 -8.78 22.28
CA PRO A 619 -16.03 -7.87 21.18
C PRO A 619 -16.62 -6.56 21.68
N VAL A 620 -16.55 -5.50 20.85
CA VAL A 620 -17.13 -4.16 21.12
C VAL A 620 -18.58 -4.28 21.59
N GLY A 621 -19.35 -5.17 20.98
CA GLY A 621 -20.70 -5.53 21.39
C GLY A 621 -21.23 -6.70 20.59
N VAL A 622 -22.10 -7.46 21.21
CA VAL A 622 -22.83 -8.58 20.56
C VAL A 622 -24.33 -8.35 20.73
N PHE A 623 -25.02 -8.14 19.63
CA PHE A 623 -26.44 -7.82 19.60
C PHE A 623 -27.22 -8.83 18.79
N LEU A 624 -28.37 -9.26 19.31
CA LEU A 624 -29.36 -10.05 18.60
C LEU A 624 -30.58 -9.16 18.27
N LEU A 625 -30.70 -8.79 16.99
CA LEU A 625 -31.79 -7.96 16.48
C LEU A 625 -32.97 -8.87 16.11
N VAL A 626 -34.07 -8.77 16.85
CA VAL A 626 -35.23 -9.68 16.72
C VAL A 626 -36.45 -8.91 16.27
N GLY A 627 -37.15 -9.38 15.24
CA GLY A 627 -38.40 -8.78 14.78
C GLY A 627 -38.82 -9.18 13.39
N PRO A 628 -39.95 -8.68 12.90
CA PRO A 628 -40.48 -9.01 11.58
C PRO A 628 -39.52 -8.71 10.42
N SER A 629 -39.79 -9.21 9.25
CA SER A 629 -39.00 -8.89 8.05
C SER A 629 -39.22 -7.43 7.63
N GLY A 630 -38.20 -6.80 7.06
CA GLY A 630 -38.33 -5.44 6.51
C GLY A 630 -38.40 -4.29 7.54
N VAL A 631 -38.11 -4.53 8.84
CA VAL A 631 -38.12 -3.49 9.89
C VAL A 631 -36.82 -2.70 10.06
N GLY A 632 -35.79 -2.98 9.22
CA GLY A 632 -34.52 -2.23 9.23
C GLY A 632 -33.37 -2.93 9.97
N LYS A 633 -33.44 -4.22 10.32
CA LYS A 633 -32.35 -4.94 11.02
C LYS A 633 -31.02 -4.89 10.25
N THR A 634 -31.04 -5.23 8.96
CA THR A 634 -29.87 -5.21 8.09
C THR A 634 -29.40 -3.78 7.81
N GLU A 635 -30.33 -2.83 7.63
CA GLU A 635 -30.00 -1.39 7.47
C GLU A 635 -29.28 -0.85 8.71
N THR A 636 -29.62 -1.34 9.90
CA THR A 636 -28.90 -0.99 11.14
C THR A 636 -27.43 -1.39 11.07
N ALA A 637 -27.14 -2.57 10.54
CA ALA A 637 -25.77 -3.02 10.40
C ALA A 637 -24.97 -2.17 9.41
N LEU A 638 -25.57 -1.80 8.28
CA LEU A 638 -24.98 -0.90 7.29
C LEU A 638 -24.76 0.49 7.88
N ALA A 639 -25.75 1.05 8.57
CA ALA A 639 -25.62 2.35 9.23
C ALA A 639 -24.50 2.35 10.28
N LEU A 640 -24.36 1.28 11.06
CA LEU A 640 -23.30 1.15 12.04
C LEU A 640 -21.90 1.00 11.40
N ALA A 641 -21.78 0.26 10.30
CA ALA A 641 -20.53 0.16 9.56
C ALA A 641 -20.08 1.51 9.03
N ASP A 642 -21.01 2.28 8.49
CA ASP A 642 -20.72 3.63 7.99
C ASP A 642 -20.36 4.62 9.12
N LEU A 643 -21.15 4.68 10.18
CA LEU A 643 -20.95 5.62 11.28
C LEU A 643 -19.69 5.32 12.12
N LEU A 644 -19.40 4.05 12.37
CA LEU A 644 -18.29 3.64 13.26
C LEU A 644 -16.96 3.45 12.51
N TYR A 645 -17.02 2.85 11.32
CA TYR A 645 -15.83 2.36 10.62
C TYR A 645 -15.59 3.01 9.25
N GLY A 646 -16.57 3.75 8.70
CA GLY A 646 -16.33 4.58 7.53
C GLY A 646 -16.76 3.99 6.20
N GLY A 647 -17.81 3.18 6.20
CA GLY A 647 -18.47 2.73 4.98
C GLY A 647 -18.79 1.25 4.93
N ASP A 648 -19.56 0.87 3.93
CA ASP A 648 -20.07 -0.49 3.71
C ASP A 648 -18.98 -1.54 3.52
N ARG A 649 -17.75 -1.13 3.16
CA ARG A 649 -16.61 -2.06 3.02
C ARG A 649 -16.13 -2.64 4.36
N PHE A 650 -16.51 -2.03 5.49
CA PHE A 650 -16.19 -2.50 6.84
C PHE A 650 -17.31 -3.37 7.44
N ILE A 651 -18.23 -3.86 6.63
CA ILE A 651 -19.19 -4.87 7.04
C ILE A 651 -18.84 -6.22 6.40
N THR A 652 -18.88 -7.26 7.20
CA THR A 652 -18.83 -8.67 6.74
C THR A 652 -20.16 -9.29 6.97
N THR A 653 -20.92 -9.51 5.89
CA THR A 653 -22.25 -10.14 5.97
C THR A 653 -22.13 -11.63 5.68
N ILE A 654 -22.60 -12.43 6.61
CA ILE A 654 -22.66 -13.90 6.49
C ILE A 654 -24.11 -14.32 6.64
N ASN A 655 -24.67 -14.91 5.58
CA ASN A 655 -26.01 -15.48 5.62
C ASN A 655 -25.97 -16.87 6.28
N MET A 656 -26.51 -16.97 7.48
CA MET A 656 -26.49 -18.20 8.27
C MET A 656 -27.39 -19.29 7.71
N SER A 657 -28.26 -18.98 6.75
CA SER A 657 -29.03 -20.01 6.02
C SER A 657 -28.17 -20.95 5.16
N GLU A 658 -26.92 -20.55 4.84
CA GLU A 658 -25.94 -21.39 4.14
C GLU A 658 -25.25 -22.40 5.07
N PHE A 659 -25.45 -22.28 6.40
CA PHE A 659 -24.77 -23.06 7.43
C PHE A 659 -25.74 -23.95 8.23
N GLN A 660 -26.64 -24.63 7.50
CA GLN A 660 -27.65 -25.54 8.09
C GLN A 660 -27.09 -26.90 8.48
N GLU A 661 -25.85 -27.20 8.11
CA GLU A 661 -25.22 -28.48 8.35
C GLU A 661 -23.91 -28.34 9.14
N LYS A 662 -23.65 -29.26 10.05
CA LYS A 662 -22.49 -29.21 10.95
C LYS A 662 -21.12 -29.09 10.25
N HIS A 663 -20.96 -29.75 9.10
CA HIS A 663 -19.69 -29.76 8.40
C HIS A 663 -19.35 -28.40 7.74
N THR A 664 -20.31 -27.49 7.63
CA THR A 664 -20.11 -26.17 7.05
C THR A 664 -19.29 -25.21 7.94
N VAL A 665 -19.04 -25.58 9.22
CA VAL A 665 -18.17 -24.80 10.14
C VAL A 665 -16.79 -24.53 9.51
N SER A 666 -16.24 -25.48 8.74
CA SER A 666 -14.95 -25.31 8.05
C SER A 666 -14.96 -24.16 7.03
N ARG A 667 -16.10 -23.78 6.46
CA ARG A 667 -16.22 -22.61 5.58
C ARG A 667 -16.11 -21.31 6.37
N LEU A 668 -16.51 -21.28 7.64
CA LEU A 668 -16.41 -20.09 8.49
C LEU A 668 -14.98 -19.84 9.00
N ILE A 669 -14.31 -20.91 9.48
CA ILE A 669 -13.01 -20.80 10.14
C ILE A 669 -11.83 -21.30 9.30
N GLY A 670 -12.08 -21.89 8.14
CA GLY A 670 -11.08 -22.56 7.31
C GLY A 670 -10.98 -24.06 7.55
N ALA A 671 -10.54 -24.81 6.54
CA ALA A 671 -10.39 -26.26 6.61
C ALA A 671 -9.11 -26.63 7.37
N PRO A 672 -9.16 -27.61 8.30
CA PRO A 672 -7.96 -28.10 8.97
C PRO A 672 -7.03 -28.87 8.00
N PRO A 673 -5.76 -29.08 8.38
CA PRO A 673 -4.79 -29.80 7.55
C PRO A 673 -5.28 -31.16 7.10
N GLY A 674 -5.20 -31.43 5.80
CA GLY A 674 -5.60 -32.72 5.20
C GLY A 674 -7.03 -32.74 4.62
N TYR A 675 -7.80 -31.66 4.74
CA TYR A 675 -9.13 -31.52 4.13
C TYR A 675 -9.07 -30.65 2.87
N VAL A 676 -10.05 -30.83 1.97
CA VAL A 676 -10.22 -30.00 0.76
C VAL A 676 -10.48 -28.56 1.18
N GLY A 677 -9.75 -27.60 0.56
CA GLY A 677 -9.81 -26.17 0.94
C GLY A 677 -8.81 -25.78 2.04
N TYR A 678 -7.86 -26.66 2.42
CA TYR A 678 -6.77 -26.27 3.31
C TYR A 678 -5.90 -25.18 2.65
N GLY A 679 -5.68 -24.08 3.39
CA GLY A 679 -4.94 -22.92 2.89
C GLY A 679 -5.83 -21.84 2.26
N GLU A 680 -7.10 -22.12 2.00
CA GLU A 680 -8.12 -21.11 1.73
C GLU A 680 -8.68 -20.66 3.08
N GLY A 681 -8.47 -19.39 3.45
CA GLY A 681 -8.96 -18.86 4.74
C GLY A 681 -10.47 -19.06 4.93
N GLY A 682 -10.96 -19.13 6.18
CA GLY A 682 -12.40 -19.18 6.45
C GLY A 682 -13.08 -17.83 6.18
N MET A 683 -14.32 -17.85 5.70
CA MET A 683 -15.08 -16.65 5.36
C MET A 683 -15.12 -15.62 6.51
N LEU A 684 -15.35 -16.09 7.75
CA LEU A 684 -15.40 -15.24 8.93
C LEU A 684 -14.00 -14.85 9.41
N THR A 685 -13.12 -15.84 9.58
CA THR A 685 -11.78 -15.61 10.15
C THR A 685 -10.91 -14.78 9.23
N GLU A 686 -10.93 -15.02 7.92
CA GLU A 686 -10.16 -14.25 6.96
C GLU A 686 -10.69 -12.82 6.83
N ALA A 687 -12.02 -12.62 6.80
CA ALA A 687 -12.62 -11.30 6.73
C ALA A 687 -12.24 -10.44 7.96
N VAL A 688 -12.28 -11.00 9.17
CA VAL A 688 -11.91 -10.30 10.40
C VAL A 688 -10.40 -10.10 10.49
N ARG A 689 -9.59 -11.06 10.03
CA ARG A 689 -8.14 -10.91 9.92
C ARG A 689 -7.76 -9.73 9.03
N GLN A 690 -8.45 -9.57 7.89
CA GLN A 690 -8.22 -8.46 6.98
C GLN A 690 -8.80 -7.14 7.49
N LYS A 691 -9.90 -7.18 8.25
CA LYS A 691 -10.61 -6.01 8.76
C LYS A 691 -10.96 -6.18 10.24
N PRO A 692 -9.98 -6.05 11.15
CA PRO A 692 -10.22 -6.27 12.58
C PRO A 692 -11.17 -5.23 13.20
N TYR A 693 -11.27 -4.04 12.61
CA TYR A 693 -12.25 -3.01 12.97
C TYR A 693 -13.39 -3.03 11.96
N SER A 694 -14.42 -3.84 12.23
CA SER A 694 -15.54 -4.04 11.31
C SER A 694 -16.82 -4.44 12.03
N VAL A 695 -17.94 -4.34 11.31
CA VAL A 695 -19.20 -4.93 11.69
C VAL A 695 -19.29 -6.34 11.10
N VAL A 696 -19.52 -7.33 11.92
CA VAL A 696 -19.85 -8.70 11.50
C VAL A 696 -21.34 -8.89 11.61
N LEU A 697 -22.02 -9.03 10.48
CA LEU A 697 -23.45 -9.29 10.42
C LEU A 697 -23.70 -10.76 10.11
N LEU A 698 -24.31 -11.45 11.07
CA LEU A 698 -24.80 -12.83 10.92
C LEU A 698 -26.30 -12.78 10.68
N ASP A 699 -26.70 -12.93 9.43
CA ASP A 699 -28.11 -12.79 9.03
C ASP A 699 -28.85 -14.13 9.14
N GLU A 700 -30.08 -14.09 9.63
CA GLU A 700 -30.98 -15.25 9.81
C GLU A 700 -30.37 -16.38 10.67
N VAL A 701 -29.85 -16.03 11.85
CA VAL A 701 -29.11 -16.99 12.72
C VAL A 701 -29.96 -18.19 13.19
N GLU A 702 -31.28 -18.07 13.17
CA GLU A 702 -32.21 -19.17 13.50
C GLU A 702 -32.15 -20.32 12.50
N LYS A 703 -31.60 -20.11 11.30
CA LYS A 703 -31.52 -21.16 10.27
C LYS A 703 -30.24 -21.99 10.36
N ALA A 704 -29.27 -21.54 11.15
CA ALA A 704 -27.99 -22.22 11.31
C ALA A 704 -28.09 -23.46 12.19
N ASP A 705 -27.24 -24.46 11.90
CA ASP A 705 -27.07 -25.61 12.76
C ASP A 705 -26.58 -25.18 14.16
N PRO A 706 -27.12 -25.75 15.27
CA PRO A 706 -26.69 -25.42 16.62
C PRO A 706 -25.20 -25.64 16.90
N ASP A 707 -24.55 -26.57 16.19
CA ASP A 707 -23.13 -26.84 16.35
C ASP A 707 -22.27 -25.72 15.69
N VAL A 708 -22.76 -25.11 14.61
CA VAL A 708 -22.13 -23.90 14.00
C VAL A 708 -22.18 -22.73 14.99
N LEU A 709 -23.28 -22.57 15.70
CA LEU A 709 -23.43 -21.52 16.71
C LEU A 709 -22.50 -21.71 17.91
N ASN A 710 -22.02 -22.92 18.18
CA ASN A 710 -21.07 -23.18 19.26
C ASN A 710 -19.73 -22.48 19.07
N LEU A 711 -19.31 -22.18 17.83
CA LEU A 711 -18.11 -21.40 17.53
C LEU A 711 -18.15 -20.02 18.20
N PHE A 712 -19.32 -19.40 18.22
CA PHE A 712 -19.47 -18.03 18.71
C PHE A 712 -19.34 -17.90 20.24
N TYR A 713 -19.43 -19.01 21.02
CA TYR A 713 -19.14 -18.95 22.45
C TYR A 713 -17.73 -18.44 22.75
N GLN A 714 -16.75 -18.96 22.01
CA GLN A 714 -15.36 -18.58 22.22
C GLN A 714 -15.14 -17.11 21.82
N ILE A 715 -15.72 -16.70 20.69
CA ILE A 715 -15.63 -15.34 20.18
C ILE A 715 -16.26 -14.35 21.19
N PHE A 716 -17.44 -14.66 21.72
CA PHE A 716 -18.16 -13.74 22.61
C PHE A 716 -17.53 -13.65 24.01
N ASP A 717 -16.83 -14.69 24.48
CA ASP A 717 -16.22 -14.73 25.80
C ASP A 717 -14.80 -14.19 25.82
N LYS A 718 -13.99 -14.60 24.84
CA LYS A 718 -12.55 -14.33 24.78
C LYS A 718 -12.17 -13.36 23.68
N GLY A 719 -13.11 -12.96 22.82
CA GLY A 719 -12.82 -12.09 21.69
C GLY A 719 -11.82 -12.65 20.67
N VAL A 720 -11.57 -13.97 20.69
CA VAL A 720 -10.65 -14.63 19.78
C VAL A 720 -11.22 -15.96 19.27
N ALA A 721 -10.80 -16.35 18.07
CA ALA A 721 -11.06 -17.67 17.51
C ALA A 721 -9.83 -18.16 16.74
N ASN A 722 -9.62 -19.48 16.74
CA ASN A 722 -8.57 -20.07 15.91
C ASN A 722 -9.10 -20.38 14.52
N ASP A 723 -8.32 -20.06 13.49
CA ASP A 723 -8.60 -20.50 12.12
C ASP A 723 -8.24 -21.97 11.89
N GLY A 724 -8.51 -22.49 10.68
CA GLY A 724 -8.20 -23.87 10.28
C GLY A 724 -6.69 -24.21 10.30
N GLU A 725 -5.82 -23.22 10.32
CA GLU A 725 -4.35 -23.36 10.45
C GLU A 725 -3.86 -23.24 11.90
N GLY A 726 -4.77 -22.93 12.84
CA GLY A 726 -4.45 -22.75 14.26
C GLY A 726 -3.91 -21.37 14.59
N ARG A 727 -4.07 -20.36 13.69
CA ARG A 727 -3.76 -18.97 13.99
C ARG A 727 -4.89 -18.36 14.80
N GLU A 728 -4.55 -17.60 15.83
CA GLU A 728 -5.50 -16.85 16.63
C GLU A 728 -5.96 -15.59 15.89
N ILE A 729 -7.25 -15.43 15.68
CA ILE A 729 -7.88 -14.27 15.03
C ILE A 729 -8.59 -13.44 16.08
N ASP A 730 -8.29 -12.14 16.12
CA ASP A 730 -8.78 -11.19 17.12
C ASP A 730 -10.12 -10.56 16.67
N PHE A 731 -11.16 -10.74 17.48
CA PHE A 731 -12.50 -10.19 17.29
C PHE A 731 -12.83 -9.07 18.28
N ARG A 732 -11.91 -8.68 19.16
CA ARG A 732 -12.17 -7.69 20.24
C ARG A 732 -12.57 -6.32 19.71
N ASN A 733 -12.12 -5.97 18.51
CA ASN A 733 -12.45 -4.70 17.85
C ASN A 733 -13.64 -4.80 16.89
N THR A 734 -14.31 -5.94 16.82
CA THR A 734 -15.49 -6.14 15.97
C THR A 734 -16.78 -5.85 16.71
N LEU A 735 -17.77 -5.32 15.99
CA LEU A 735 -19.16 -5.22 16.45
C LEU A 735 -19.95 -6.36 15.80
N ILE A 736 -20.48 -7.29 16.60
CA ILE A 736 -21.19 -8.45 16.08
C ILE A 736 -22.69 -8.20 16.18
N LEU A 737 -23.35 -8.27 15.04
CA LEU A 737 -24.80 -8.13 14.90
C LEU A 737 -25.36 -9.44 14.36
N MET A 738 -26.40 -9.94 15.00
CA MET A 738 -27.12 -11.13 14.60
C MET A 738 -28.57 -10.75 14.34
N THR A 739 -29.14 -11.18 13.23
CA THR A 739 -30.57 -10.94 12.96
C THR A 739 -31.37 -12.23 13.12
N SER A 740 -32.59 -12.09 13.60
CA SER A 740 -33.53 -13.20 13.71
C SER A 740 -34.98 -12.77 13.50
N ASN A 741 -35.76 -13.64 12.92
CA ASN A 741 -37.22 -13.50 12.78
C ASN A 741 -38.00 -14.30 13.84
N LEU A 742 -37.33 -14.95 14.78
CA LEU A 742 -37.96 -15.74 15.83
C LEU A 742 -38.86 -14.88 16.74
N GLY A 743 -40.08 -15.28 16.93
CA GLY A 743 -41.05 -14.56 17.77
C GLY A 743 -41.63 -13.30 17.12
N SER A 744 -41.43 -13.11 15.80
CA SER A 744 -42.03 -11.99 15.05
C SER A 744 -43.54 -11.91 15.23
N ASP A 745 -44.22 -13.05 15.17
CA ASP A 745 -45.69 -13.14 15.35
C ASP A 745 -46.12 -12.53 16.69
N LYS A 746 -45.42 -12.89 17.78
CA LYS A 746 -45.73 -12.37 19.12
C LYS A 746 -45.47 -10.87 19.24
N ILE A 747 -44.40 -10.36 18.55
CA ILE A 747 -44.12 -8.93 18.51
C ILE A 747 -45.24 -8.23 17.74
N SER A 748 -45.66 -8.80 16.60
CA SER A 748 -46.74 -8.23 15.79
C SER A 748 -48.08 -8.19 16.57
N ASP A 749 -48.44 -9.28 17.24
CA ASP A 749 -49.64 -9.42 18.04
C ASP A 749 -49.71 -8.33 19.18
N LEU A 750 -48.56 -8.16 19.87
CA LEU A 750 -48.46 -7.14 20.93
C LEU A 750 -48.51 -5.71 20.42
N CYS A 751 -48.14 -5.48 19.15
CA CYS A 751 -48.12 -4.18 18.50
C CYS A 751 -49.40 -3.94 17.70
N GLU A 752 -50.36 -4.85 17.65
CA GLU A 752 -51.66 -4.68 17.03
C GLU A 752 -52.36 -3.45 17.61
N ASN A 753 -53.14 -2.77 16.78
CA ASN A 753 -53.86 -1.51 17.15
C ASN A 753 -52.95 -0.33 17.53
N GLY A 754 -51.70 -0.31 17.08
CA GLY A 754 -50.78 0.82 17.31
C GLY A 754 -50.20 0.86 18.73
N ALA A 755 -50.34 -0.17 19.54
CA ALA A 755 -49.71 -0.29 20.83
C ALA A 755 -48.17 -0.38 20.66
N ARG A 756 -47.43 0.37 21.49
CA ARG A 756 -45.98 0.30 21.58
C ARG A 756 -45.57 -0.12 23.00
N PRO A 757 -45.52 -1.41 23.29
CA PRO A 757 -45.03 -1.91 24.57
C PRO A 757 -43.57 -1.53 24.77
N THR A 758 -43.08 -1.49 26.02
CA THR A 758 -41.65 -1.22 26.28
C THR A 758 -40.76 -2.37 25.75
N ALA A 759 -39.51 -2.05 25.46
CA ALA A 759 -38.55 -3.05 25.00
C ALA A 759 -38.41 -4.25 25.96
N GLU A 760 -38.53 -4.00 27.24
CA GLU A 760 -38.49 -5.03 28.32
C GLU A 760 -39.63 -6.02 28.20
N VAL A 761 -40.87 -5.54 27.99
CA VAL A 761 -42.07 -6.37 27.80
C VAL A 761 -41.92 -7.24 26.53
N LEU A 762 -41.41 -6.65 25.46
CA LEU A 762 -41.14 -7.39 24.20
C LEU A 762 -40.08 -8.45 24.44
N GLU A 763 -38.98 -8.11 25.10
CA GLU A 763 -37.91 -9.05 25.42
C GLU A 763 -38.40 -10.21 26.29
N GLU A 764 -39.18 -9.94 27.36
CA GLU A 764 -39.77 -10.97 28.22
C GLU A 764 -40.69 -11.90 27.42
N THR A 765 -41.46 -11.39 26.48
CA THR A 765 -42.39 -12.16 25.66
C THR A 765 -41.71 -13.07 24.65
N ILE A 766 -40.60 -12.58 24.02
CA ILE A 766 -39.87 -13.35 23.01
C ILE A 766 -38.85 -14.32 23.65
N ARG A 767 -38.36 -14.03 24.86
CA ARG A 767 -37.33 -14.82 25.55
C ARG A 767 -37.62 -16.32 25.62
N PRO A 768 -38.87 -16.81 25.90
CA PRO A 768 -39.18 -18.24 25.87
C PRO A 768 -39.03 -18.87 24.48
N VAL A 769 -39.31 -18.13 23.40
CA VAL A 769 -39.13 -18.58 22.02
C VAL A 769 -37.65 -18.67 21.69
N LEU A 770 -36.89 -17.63 22.03
CA LEU A 770 -35.43 -17.63 21.82
C LEU A 770 -34.74 -18.76 22.63
N SER A 771 -35.17 -19.00 23.87
CA SER A 771 -34.58 -20.05 24.73
C SER A 771 -34.85 -21.47 24.26
N LYS A 772 -35.88 -21.70 23.43
CA LYS A 772 -36.13 -22.98 22.77
C LYS A 772 -35.16 -23.23 21.61
N HIS A 773 -34.69 -22.19 20.98
CA HIS A 773 -33.85 -22.28 19.79
C HIS A 773 -32.36 -22.10 20.10
N PHE A 774 -32.01 -21.08 20.89
CA PHE A 774 -30.65 -20.80 21.31
C PHE A 774 -30.36 -21.35 22.70
N LYS A 775 -29.18 -21.92 22.89
CA LYS A 775 -28.75 -22.35 24.23
C LYS A 775 -28.74 -21.15 25.20
N PRO A 776 -29.21 -21.31 26.46
CA PRO A 776 -29.25 -20.22 27.44
C PRO A 776 -27.91 -19.52 27.66
N ALA A 777 -26.81 -20.25 27.60
CA ALA A 777 -25.47 -19.74 27.73
C ALA A 777 -25.06 -18.79 26.58
N LEU A 778 -25.55 -18.97 25.37
CA LEU A 778 -25.33 -18.09 24.23
C LEU A 778 -26.17 -16.83 24.39
N LEU A 779 -27.44 -16.95 24.73
CA LEU A 779 -28.36 -15.82 24.96
C LEU A 779 -27.85 -14.88 26.07
N ALA A 780 -27.23 -15.44 27.13
CA ALA A 780 -26.67 -14.61 28.22
C ALA A 780 -25.50 -13.71 27.78
N ARG A 781 -24.91 -13.93 26.61
CA ARG A 781 -23.76 -13.18 26.06
C ARG A 781 -24.18 -12.18 24.98
N MET A 782 -25.45 -12.22 24.57
CA MET A 782 -26.00 -11.33 23.55
C MET A 782 -26.96 -10.33 24.20
N LYS A 783 -26.94 -9.11 23.70
CA LYS A 783 -27.96 -8.10 24.02
C LYS A 783 -29.11 -8.27 23.03
N VAL A 784 -30.26 -8.72 23.51
CA VAL A 784 -31.45 -8.85 22.68
C VAL A 784 -32.06 -7.49 22.45
N VAL A 785 -32.30 -7.13 21.19
CA VAL A 785 -32.86 -5.86 20.77
C VAL A 785 -34.11 -6.15 19.93
N PRO A 786 -35.33 -6.02 20.50
CA PRO A 786 -36.54 -6.20 19.76
C PRO A 786 -36.82 -5.02 18.82
N TYR A 787 -37.29 -5.32 17.60
CA TYR A 787 -37.69 -4.36 16.59
C TYR A 787 -39.20 -4.34 16.44
N TYR A 788 -39.76 -3.15 16.43
CA TYR A 788 -41.19 -2.95 16.19
C TYR A 788 -41.55 -3.16 14.71
N PRO A 789 -42.78 -3.64 14.42
CA PRO A 789 -43.30 -3.60 13.07
C PRO A 789 -43.34 -2.15 12.53
N VAL A 790 -43.02 -2.00 11.26
CA VAL A 790 -43.05 -0.71 10.58
C VAL A 790 -44.49 -0.48 10.08
N GLY A 791 -45.13 0.59 10.55
CA GLY A 791 -46.49 0.95 10.13
C GLY A 791 -46.80 2.41 10.35
N GLY A 792 -47.96 2.83 9.87
CA GLY A 792 -48.47 4.18 10.08
C GLY A 792 -47.54 5.31 9.63
N PRO A 793 -47.27 6.28 10.51
CA PRO A 793 -46.47 7.46 10.15
C PRO A 793 -45.01 7.12 9.70
N VAL A 794 -44.42 6.09 10.33
CA VAL A 794 -43.03 5.70 10.00
C VAL A 794 -42.95 5.15 8.58
N LEU A 795 -43.93 4.40 8.14
CA LEU A 795 -43.98 3.83 6.80
C LEU A 795 -44.07 4.94 5.73
N ARG A 796 -44.90 5.99 6.00
CA ARG A 796 -44.99 7.16 5.13
C ARG A 796 -43.65 7.89 5.00
N GLU A 797 -42.97 8.13 6.13
CA GLU A 797 -41.64 8.75 6.15
C GLU A 797 -40.61 7.92 5.34
N LEU A 798 -40.65 6.60 5.46
CA LEU A 798 -39.76 5.71 4.66
C LEU A 798 -40.06 5.78 3.17
N ILE A 799 -41.34 5.87 2.78
CA ILE A 799 -41.74 6.05 1.38
C ILE A 799 -41.22 7.39 0.83
N GLU A 800 -41.35 8.47 1.57
CA GLU A 800 -40.84 9.79 1.20
C GLU A 800 -39.32 9.78 1.03
N ILE A 801 -38.56 9.13 1.94
CA ILE A 801 -37.11 8.97 1.83
C ILE A 801 -36.74 8.20 0.57
N LYS A 802 -37.47 7.11 0.24
CA LYS A 802 -37.21 6.31 -0.96
C LYS A 802 -37.53 7.07 -2.25
N LEU A 803 -38.63 7.81 -2.29
CA LEU A 803 -38.97 8.69 -3.40
C LEU A 803 -37.94 9.82 -3.56
N GLY A 804 -37.46 10.41 -2.45
CA GLY A 804 -36.38 11.40 -2.45
C GLY A 804 -35.08 10.85 -3.05
N ARG A 805 -34.67 9.62 -2.69
CA ARG A 805 -33.50 8.94 -3.29
C ARG A 805 -33.69 8.67 -4.79
N LEU A 806 -34.92 8.40 -5.23
CA LEU A 806 -35.24 8.31 -6.65
C LEU A 806 -35.09 9.67 -7.34
N GLY A 807 -35.57 10.75 -6.69
CA GLY A 807 -35.38 12.11 -7.15
C GLY A 807 -33.93 12.52 -7.30
N GLU A 808 -33.07 12.19 -6.33
CA GLU A 808 -31.61 12.43 -6.43
C GLU A 808 -30.97 11.71 -7.63
N ARG A 809 -31.42 10.48 -7.96
CA ARG A 809 -30.94 9.75 -9.15
C ARG A 809 -31.38 10.43 -10.45
N LEU A 810 -32.61 10.97 -10.48
CA LEU A 810 -33.17 11.66 -11.65
C LEU A 810 -32.55 13.06 -11.83
N ASN A 811 -32.26 13.77 -10.72
CA ASN A 811 -31.55 15.06 -10.73
C ASN A 811 -30.14 14.96 -11.36
N ARG A 812 -29.44 13.85 -11.21
CA ARG A 812 -28.18 13.62 -11.93
C ARG A 812 -28.33 13.62 -13.46
N ARG A 813 -29.54 13.47 -13.95
CA ARG A 813 -29.91 13.56 -15.38
C ARG A 813 -30.65 14.87 -15.71
N GLN A 814 -30.56 15.87 -14.83
CA GLN A 814 -31.23 17.19 -14.97
C GLN A 814 -32.75 17.11 -14.98
N LEU A 815 -33.33 16.10 -14.32
CA LEU A 815 -34.77 15.90 -14.18
C LEU A 815 -35.18 16.16 -12.74
N ASP A 816 -36.01 17.16 -12.52
CA ASP A 816 -36.60 17.49 -11.22
C ASP A 816 -37.79 16.55 -10.94
N PHE A 817 -37.72 15.77 -9.84
CA PHE A 817 -38.72 14.76 -9.49
C PHE A 817 -39.53 15.22 -8.27
N SER A 818 -40.84 15.22 -8.41
CA SER A 818 -41.80 15.54 -7.33
C SER A 818 -42.94 14.52 -7.28
N TRP A 819 -43.65 14.46 -6.16
CA TRP A 819 -44.76 13.51 -5.94
C TRP A 819 -45.88 14.13 -5.15
N CYS A 820 -47.09 13.58 -5.31
CA CYS A 820 -48.26 14.01 -4.52
C CYS A 820 -48.39 13.18 -3.21
N GLN A 821 -48.99 13.74 -2.17
CA GLN A 821 -49.19 13.07 -0.89
C GLN A 821 -50.09 11.84 -0.99
N ASN A 822 -51.10 11.89 -1.88
CA ASN A 822 -51.99 10.75 -2.11
C ASN A 822 -51.21 9.50 -2.59
N LEU A 823 -50.17 9.69 -3.36
CA LEU A 823 -49.28 8.56 -3.77
C LEU A 823 -48.61 7.90 -2.56
N VAL A 824 -48.12 8.72 -1.62
CA VAL A 824 -47.48 8.21 -0.38
C VAL A 824 -48.50 7.46 0.47
N ASP A 825 -49.72 7.96 0.61
CA ASP A 825 -50.81 7.32 1.34
C ASP A 825 -51.21 5.98 0.71
N HIS A 826 -51.37 5.94 -0.63
CA HIS A 826 -51.69 4.74 -1.38
C HIS A 826 -50.61 3.67 -1.25
N LEU A 827 -49.37 4.03 -1.41
CA LEU A 827 -48.22 3.09 -1.23
C LEU A 827 -48.17 2.58 0.22
N SER A 828 -48.45 3.45 1.20
CA SER A 828 -48.49 3.10 2.63
C SER A 828 -49.59 2.08 2.95
N GLU A 829 -50.77 2.24 2.37
CA GLU A 829 -51.89 1.28 2.52
C GLU A 829 -51.57 -0.07 1.95
N ARG A 830 -50.98 -0.12 0.75
CA ARG A 830 -50.55 -1.37 0.11
C ARG A 830 -49.44 -2.09 0.91
N CYS A 831 -48.49 -1.35 1.46
CA CYS A 831 -47.43 -1.93 2.28
C CYS A 831 -47.99 -2.46 3.62
N THR A 832 -49.01 -1.86 4.20
CA THR A 832 -49.63 -2.29 5.47
C THR A 832 -50.40 -3.60 5.32
N GLN A 833 -50.90 -3.92 4.12
CA GLN A 833 -51.65 -5.16 3.82
C GLN A 833 -50.70 -6.36 3.60
N SER A 834 -49.41 -6.19 3.63
CA SER A 834 -48.43 -7.24 3.35
C SER A 834 -47.47 -7.44 4.52
N ASP A 835 -47.13 -8.70 4.84
CA ASP A 835 -46.15 -9.10 5.86
C ASP A 835 -44.69 -8.71 5.50
N SER A 836 -44.47 -8.16 4.32
CA SER A 836 -43.13 -7.85 3.79
C SER A 836 -42.53 -6.51 4.29
N GLY A 837 -43.31 -5.67 4.99
CA GLY A 837 -42.86 -4.41 5.57
C GLY A 837 -42.26 -3.44 4.55
N ALA A 838 -41.21 -2.72 4.93
CA ALA A 838 -40.58 -1.71 4.06
C ALA A 838 -39.89 -2.26 2.79
N ARG A 839 -39.66 -3.58 2.67
CA ARG A 839 -39.13 -4.20 1.43
C ARG A 839 -40.10 -4.10 0.25
N LEU A 840 -41.42 -4.05 0.55
CA LEU A 840 -42.43 -3.91 -0.49
C LEU A 840 -42.39 -2.52 -1.13
N ILE A 841 -41.89 -1.49 -0.45
CA ILE A 841 -41.79 -0.12 -1.01
C ILE A 841 -40.92 -0.12 -2.27
N ASP A 842 -39.73 -0.72 -2.21
CA ASP A 842 -38.83 -0.78 -3.36
C ASP A 842 -39.48 -1.52 -4.53
N HIS A 843 -40.13 -2.62 -4.23
CA HIS A 843 -40.86 -3.41 -5.26
C HIS A 843 -42.01 -2.63 -5.90
N LEU A 844 -42.79 -1.89 -5.12
CA LEU A 844 -43.87 -1.06 -5.64
C LEU A 844 -43.36 0.12 -6.49
N LEU A 845 -42.26 0.75 -6.08
CA LEU A 845 -41.60 1.80 -6.87
C LEU A 845 -41.03 1.25 -8.19
N ASP A 846 -40.42 0.08 -8.14
CA ASP A 846 -39.86 -0.61 -9.31
C ASP A 846 -40.94 -1.07 -10.29
N GLN A 847 -42.10 -1.46 -9.78
CA GLN A 847 -43.20 -1.92 -10.63
C GLN A 847 -44.08 -0.79 -11.18
N HIS A 848 -44.31 0.27 -10.42
CA HIS A 848 -45.32 1.27 -10.77
C HIS A 848 -44.79 2.65 -11.13
N VAL A 849 -43.60 3.04 -10.63
CA VAL A 849 -43.04 4.38 -10.89
C VAL A 849 -41.94 4.35 -11.91
N LEU A 850 -40.96 3.48 -11.69
CA LEU A 850 -39.75 3.42 -12.53
C LEU A 850 -40.04 3.10 -14.00
N PRO A 851 -40.90 2.16 -14.38
CA PRO A 851 -41.18 1.89 -15.78
C PRO A 851 -41.78 3.09 -16.52
N LEU A 852 -42.71 3.81 -15.88
CA LEU A 852 -43.37 5.00 -16.48
C LEU A 852 -42.33 6.09 -16.75
N VAL A 853 -41.39 6.30 -15.83
CA VAL A 853 -40.33 7.30 -15.99
C VAL A 853 -39.34 6.84 -17.03
N ALA A 854 -38.96 5.55 -17.05
CA ALA A 854 -37.98 5.00 -17.97
C ALA A 854 -38.48 5.02 -19.42
N ASP A 855 -39.73 4.59 -19.66
CA ASP A 855 -40.33 4.56 -21.01
C ASP A 855 -40.40 5.98 -21.60
N ARG A 856 -40.87 6.95 -20.84
CA ARG A 856 -40.98 8.34 -21.32
C ARG A 856 -39.61 9.00 -21.53
N LEU A 857 -38.62 8.68 -20.68
CA LEU A 857 -37.24 9.14 -20.89
C LEU A 857 -36.64 8.59 -22.20
N LEU A 858 -36.87 7.31 -22.48
CA LEU A 858 -36.39 6.70 -23.71
C LEU A 858 -37.05 7.31 -24.95
N ASP A 859 -38.36 7.57 -24.86
CA ASP A 859 -39.11 8.26 -25.92
C ASP A 859 -38.58 9.68 -26.15
N ALA A 860 -38.34 10.44 -25.09
CA ALA A 860 -37.80 11.79 -25.18
C ALA A 860 -36.38 11.79 -25.78
N MET A 861 -35.53 10.82 -25.36
CA MET A 861 -34.20 10.66 -25.97
C MET A 861 -34.28 10.31 -27.48
N ALA A 862 -35.27 9.54 -27.88
CA ALA A 862 -35.46 9.17 -29.28
C ALA A 862 -36.01 10.34 -30.13
N THR A 863 -36.84 11.22 -29.55
CA THR A 863 -37.45 12.38 -30.21
C THR A 863 -36.65 13.66 -30.10
N GLY A 864 -35.58 13.68 -29.24
CA GLY A 864 -34.78 14.88 -28.96
C GLY A 864 -35.51 15.89 -28.06
N GLU A 865 -36.55 15.47 -27.34
CA GLU A 865 -37.30 16.29 -26.41
C GLU A 865 -36.55 16.44 -25.08
N ASN A 866 -36.42 17.66 -24.57
CA ASN A 866 -35.70 17.93 -23.31
C ASN A 866 -36.69 17.98 -22.16
N LEU A 867 -36.83 16.90 -21.42
CA LEU A 867 -37.67 16.82 -20.24
C LEU A 867 -36.95 17.46 -19.05
N LYS A 868 -37.65 18.34 -18.30
CA LYS A 868 -37.09 19.04 -17.12
C LYS A 868 -37.73 18.62 -15.81
N ARG A 869 -38.97 18.16 -15.83
CA ARG A 869 -39.73 17.82 -14.62
C ARG A 869 -40.52 16.54 -14.77
N VAL A 870 -40.65 15.80 -13.69
CA VAL A 870 -41.48 14.60 -13.54
C VAL A 870 -42.29 14.73 -12.25
N HIS A 871 -43.63 14.68 -12.34
CA HIS A 871 -44.50 14.68 -11.18
C HIS A 871 -45.30 13.37 -11.12
N ALA A 872 -45.07 12.59 -10.04
CA ALA A 872 -45.75 11.30 -9.82
C ALA A 872 -47.07 11.53 -9.06
N THR A 873 -48.16 11.08 -9.63
CA THR A 873 -49.54 11.24 -9.10
C THR A 873 -50.33 9.94 -9.16
N LEU A 874 -51.57 9.96 -8.63
CA LEU A 874 -52.52 8.88 -8.77
C LEU A 874 -53.67 9.35 -9.66
N ASP A 875 -54.10 8.52 -10.59
CA ASP A 875 -55.32 8.77 -11.32
C ASP A 875 -56.57 8.35 -10.53
N GLY A 876 -57.79 8.67 -11.06
CA GLY A 876 -59.04 8.38 -10.36
C GLY A 876 -59.33 6.88 -10.15
N GLU A 877 -58.58 5.98 -10.74
CA GLU A 877 -58.66 4.51 -10.58
C GLU A 877 -57.57 3.94 -9.66
N SER A 878 -56.86 4.77 -8.87
CA SER A 878 -55.76 4.42 -7.96
C SER A 878 -54.55 3.78 -8.70
N SER A 879 -54.36 4.07 -10.01
CA SER A 879 -53.13 3.71 -10.69
C SER A 879 -52.11 4.87 -10.66
N VAL A 880 -50.84 4.51 -10.58
CA VAL A 880 -49.72 5.48 -10.53
C VAL A 880 -49.55 6.05 -11.96
N THR A 881 -49.54 7.37 -12.06
CA THR A 881 -49.28 8.10 -13.31
C THR A 881 -48.16 9.13 -13.09
N CYS A 882 -47.44 9.44 -14.16
CA CYS A 882 -46.38 10.45 -14.13
C CYS A 882 -46.65 11.52 -15.17
N GLU A 883 -46.68 12.78 -14.73
CA GLU A 883 -46.77 13.94 -15.59
C GLU A 883 -45.37 14.47 -15.88
N PHE A 884 -45.10 14.76 -17.16
CA PHE A 884 -43.80 15.21 -17.63
C PHE A 884 -43.89 16.62 -18.24
N ALA A 885 -42.93 17.48 -17.92
CA ALA A 885 -42.85 18.83 -18.44
C ALA A 885 -41.41 19.19 -18.86
#